data_26765ccd9b5d6cba89265bb7e751b235
#
_entry.id   26765ccd9b5d6cba89265bb7e751b235
#
_cell.length_a   1.000
_cell.length_b   1.000
_cell.length_c   1.000
_cell.angle_alpha   90.00
_cell.angle_beta   90.00
_cell.angle_gamma   90.00
#
_symmetry.space_group_name_H-M   'P 1'
#
loop_
_entity.id
_entity.type
_entity.pdbx_description
1 polymer ?
#
loop_
_entity_poly.entity_id
_entity_poly.type
_entity_poly.pdbx_seq_one_letter_code
_entity_poly.pdbx_strand_id
1 'polypeptide(L)'
;LEIAIGVVSAQTGDRITDSLAIEVSGDSTMSELIPYPNVRAFVNGLQSRELDFENPVASAEPVVSIISSFYNVRDYFEQTYQTVICQTFQNFEWIIVNDCSTDPEAIALFESLPERSAKIRTFHHDTNRGLAAGRNTAIQHARGRYLFFMDLDDLLDPTCIEKFVLFLETHPEFSFVSSYSVLFHDRELLWIHGFHEPAEFLDRNGVTGRILYRKADFDELGGFDEDLRFYEDWERWLKAIANNQIGWTIPEFLDCYRHKNKSGLLASAKQNVEEEQRVSELIRSRYRDAFETRKLSEIAPTRPDFDVRELRFQFDFENPLDRTNEGKRVLCFVPQMKVGGSDKFNLDLFGHLQQRGYDLTIAITISTQHDWYWQFHDITPDIFCLPNCLHDLHWLAFARYIIKSRQIDIVFLSNSYFAYYLLPFLQHEFPDVAFIDYTHTDDPGSYGIGYPRVSCQLAQFLDTQVVASQYLANYYQQLNPETQDKLRVCRINVDTQKWQRDFDKRQEIRDRLGISPDAIAILFPARIVPQKRPFLFVDIIAKLVERNLSVVAIILGSDYLYDDMQAKIDKLDLQSVFRILPSAAPDEVIEFYSASDILLLPSEYEGISLAIYEAMSVQVPVVAADVGGQAELVTPETGFLVPKGQGDAAEVEAYLNVLVPLVEDANLRDRVGKAARERVVRHFPLENMVDRMEEIFTEVRQLAQNNTPPDVNPVLAEESLIWFLEYFEFERRMASQWQKTQSWVNELQKHRDWLEQKYRQEGEQSRQWIQELQTQLERSRQWIEQLEASRNWFESQYQSWKETAQQRQEEIERSQQWNQELQTQLEQSRQWVEQLEASRNWFESQYQNWKQIAEQTRQELEQARDWSEQLQAGRDWFESQLHEWQNSARYHQGELEKTRAELERVQAMAKTERDRAEQLEAIITAMESSKFWQARSAWFKLKQRLGLEVED
;
A
#
# COMPACT_ATOMS: atom_id res chain seq x y z
N LEU A 1 2.57 -9.41 31.24
CA LEU A 1 3.49 -8.28 31.47
C LEU A 1 2.70 -6.97 31.19
N GLU A 2 2.41 -6.22 32.26
CA GLU A 2 1.91 -4.86 32.13
C GLU A 2 3.07 -3.97 31.70
N ILE A 3 3.07 -3.54 30.43
CA ILE A 3 3.96 -2.47 30.00
C ILE A 3 3.20 -1.16 30.22
N ALA A 4 3.49 -0.47 31.34
CA ALA A 4 3.08 0.91 31.53
C ALA A 4 3.99 1.80 30.69
N ILE A 5 3.50 2.30 29.55
CA ILE A 5 4.16 3.39 28.84
C ILE A 5 3.81 4.68 29.56
N GLY A 6 4.66 5.08 30.51
CA GLY A 6 4.58 6.38 31.16
C GLY A 6 5.08 7.45 30.21
N VAL A 7 4.19 8.25 29.67
CA VAL A 7 4.55 9.58 29.15
C VAL A 7 4.88 10.44 30.36
N VAL A 8 6.16 10.69 30.57
CA VAL A 8 6.62 11.64 31.60
C VAL A 8 6.35 13.04 31.09
N SER A 9 5.21 13.60 31.44
CA SER A 9 5.02 15.04 31.48
C SER A 9 5.66 15.57 32.76
N ALA A 10 6.79 16.23 32.64
CA ALA A 10 7.41 16.93 33.72
C ALA A 10 6.65 18.24 33.99
N GLN A 11 6.12 18.35 35.19
CA GLN A 11 5.74 19.59 35.90
C GLN A 11 4.58 20.44 35.36
N THR A 12 3.36 20.01 35.58
CA THR A 12 2.31 20.82 36.22
C THR A 12 1.34 19.86 36.91
N GLY A 13 0.95 20.17 38.12
CA GLY A 13 0.36 19.21 39.07
C GLY A 13 -1.11 18.89 38.88
N ASP A 14 -1.46 18.37 37.70
CA ASP A 14 -2.72 17.67 37.49
C ASP A 14 -2.39 16.32 36.83
N ARG A 15 -2.57 15.27 37.61
CA ARG A 15 -2.49 13.89 37.15
C ARG A 15 -3.68 13.60 36.24
N ILE A 16 -3.53 13.74 34.93
CA ILE A 16 -4.35 13.03 33.98
C ILE A 16 -3.73 11.63 33.83
N THR A 17 -4.10 10.73 34.74
CA THR A 17 -3.84 9.30 34.63
C THR A 17 -4.90 8.67 33.73
N ASP A 18 -4.89 8.98 32.43
CA ASP A 18 -5.51 8.12 31.44
C ASP A 18 -4.41 7.18 30.89
N SER A 19 -3.96 6.25 31.74
CA SER A 19 -3.21 5.08 31.28
C SER A 19 -4.19 4.18 30.54
N LEU A 20 -4.22 4.26 29.20
CA LEU A 20 -4.85 3.23 28.37
C LEU A 20 -4.22 1.89 28.75
N ALA A 21 -5.00 0.97 29.31
CA ALA A 21 -4.55 -0.40 29.51
C ALA A 21 -4.54 -1.09 28.13
N ILE A 22 -3.37 -1.55 27.71
CA ILE A 22 -3.20 -2.39 26.52
C ILE A 22 -3.16 -3.83 27.00
N GLU A 23 -4.13 -4.63 26.60
CA GLU A 23 -4.14 -6.07 26.88
C GLU A 23 -3.63 -6.79 25.62
N VAL A 24 -2.37 -7.24 25.67
CA VAL A 24 -1.74 -8.01 24.59
C VAL A 24 -1.85 -9.49 24.94
N SER A 25 -2.52 -10.25 24.12
CA SER A 25 -2.54 -11.70 24.24
C SER A 25 -1.44 -12.30 23.36
N GLY A 26 -0.39 -12.78 23.99
CA GLY A 26 0.75 -13.41 23.32
C GLY A 26 1.91 -12.46 22.99
N ASP A 27 3.10 -13.02 22.85
CA ASP A 27 4.34 -12.31 22.45
C ASP A 27 4.26 -12.01 20.94
N SER A 28 3.52 -10.96 20.55
CA SER A 28 3.42 -10.56 19.14
C SER A 28 4.70 -9.83 18.73
N THR A 29 5.61 -10.55 18.08
CA THR A 29 6.76 -9.98 17.37
C THR A 29 6.36 -9.40 15.98
N MET A 30 5.07 -9.30 15.67
CA MET A 30 4.60 -8.55 14.49
C MET A 30 4.68 -7.06 14.79
N SER A 31 5.56 -6.36 14.09
CA SER A 31 5.61 -4.90 14.13
C SER A 31 4.23 -4.35 13.76
N GLU A 32 3.62 -3.61 14.67
CA GLU A 32 2.33 -2.96 14.47
C GLU A 32 2.45 -1.97 13.30
N LEU A 33 1.82 -2.30 12.18
CA LEU A 33 1.91 -1.50 10.96
C LEU A 33 1.05 -0.24 11.05
N ILE A 34 -0.02 -0.29 11.86
CA ILE A 34 -0.96 0.81 12.07
C ILE A 34 -0.86 1.26 13.53
N PRO A 35 -0.67 2.57 13.81
CA PRO A 35 -0.59 3.07 15.17
C PRO A 35 -1.91 2.91 15.92
N TYR A 36 -1.86 2.90 17.24
CA TYR A 36 -3.04 2.77 18.09
C TYR A 36 -4.00 3.97 17.93
N PRO A 37 -5.32 3.72 17.78
CA PRO A 37 -6.30 4.80 17.72
C PRO A 37 -6.50 5.46 19.07
N ASN A 38 -6.88 6.75 19.05
CA ASN A 38 -7.53 7.34 20.20
C ASN A 38 -8.96 6.77 20.30
N VAL A 39 -9.23 5.96 21.34
CA VAL A 39 -10.49 5.23 21.51
C VAL A 39 -11.73 6.14 21.40
N ARG A 40 -11.73 7.28 22.08
CA ARG A 40 -12.90 8.18 22.08
C ARG A 40 -13.11 8.86 20.73
N ALA A 41 -12.03 9.34 20.13
CA ALA A 41 -12.11 9.99 18.82
C ALA A 41 -12.59 8.99 17.75
N PHE A 42 -12.05 7.77 17.76
CA PHE A 42 -12.42 6.71 16.83
C PHE A 42 -13.91 6.34 16.97
N VAL A 43 -14.36 6.02 18.18
CA VAL A 43 -15.76 5.65 18.45
C VAL A 43 -16.73 6.80 18.11
N ASN A 44 -16.40 8.04 18.45
CA ASN A 44 -17.22 9.22 18.11
C ASN A 44 -17.28 9.42 16.58
N GLY A 45 -16.18 9.23 15.89
CA GLY A 45 -16.12 9.28 14.41
C GLY A 45 -17.07 8.28 13.76
N LEU A 46 -17.08 7.02 14.25
CA LEU A 46 -17.99 5.99 13.75
C LEU A 46 -19.47 6.32 14.00
N GLN A 47 -19.80 6.91 15.18
CA GLN A 47 -21.18 7.25 15.56
C GLN A 47 -21.74 8.48 14.83
N SER A 48 -20.90 9.38 14.33
CA SER A 48 -21.30 10.64 13.68
C SER A 48 -21.32 10.57 12.18
N ARG A 49 -20.95 9.43 11.59
CA ARG A 49 -20.80 9.29 10.13
C ARG A 49 -22.15 9.17 9.43
N GLU A 50 -22.37 10.00 8.42
CA GLU A 50 -23.50 9.91 7.50
C GLU A 50 -23.14 9.02 6.28
N LEU A 51 -24.17 8.56 5.57
CA LEU A 51 -24.00 7.78 4.32
C LEU A 51 -23.50 8.71 3.21
N ASP A 52 -22.37 8.36 2.61
CA ASP A 52 -21.80 9.07 1.44
C ASP A 52 -22.33 8.53 0.09
N PHE A 53 -23.28 7.57 0.13
CA PHE A 53 -23.85 6.94 -1.07
C PHE A 53 -25.33 6.60 -0.87
N GLU A 54 -26.11 6.56 -1.95
CA GLU A 54 -27.50 6.13 -1.89
C GLU A 54 -27.58 4.64 -1.50
N ASN A 55 -28.59 4.30 -0.68
CA ASN A 55 -28.77 2.94 -0.16
C ASN A 55 -29.13 1.98 -1.30
N PRO A 56 -28.24 1.14 -1.81
CA PRO A 56 -28.53 0.31 -2.96
C PRO A 56 -29.58 -0.76 -2.64
N VAL A 57 -30.30 -1.17 -3.65
CA VAL A 57 -31.31 -2.25 -3.58
C VAL A 57 -30.68 -3.53 -3.08
N ALA A 58 -31.45 -4.31 -2.29
CA ALA A 58 -31.00 -5.62 -1.82
C ALA A 58 -30.59 -6.53 -2.99
N SER A 59 -29.42 -7.15 -2.91
CA SER A 59 -28.96 -8.12 -3.90
C SER A 59 -29.84 -9.38 -3.87
N ALA A 60 -30.18 -9.91 -5.03
CA ALA A 60 -30.87 -11.20 -5.13
C ALA A 60 -29.98 -12.35 -4.63
N GLU A 61 -28.67 -12.24 -4.88
CA GLU A 61 -27.65 -13.19 -4.44
C GLU A 61 -26.57 -12.44 -3.62
N PRO A 62 -26.81 -12.22 -2.31
CA PRO A 62 -25.85 -11.52 -1.46
C PRO A 62 -24.59 -12.34 -1.29
N VAL A 63 -23.43 -11.66 -1.23
CA VAL A 63 -22.14 -12.29 -0.94
C VAL A 63 -22.00 -12.57 0.56
N VAL A 64 -22.47 -11.67 1.41
CA VAL A 64 -22.40 -11.75 2.87
C VAL A 64 -23.80 -11.81 3.47
N SER A 65 -24.02 -12.74 4.39
CA SER A 65 -25.17 -12.72 5.31
C SER A 65 -24.70 -12.25 6.68
N ILE A 66 -25.17 -11.08 7.12
CA ILE A 66 -24.93 -10.57 8.47
C ILE A 66 -25.96 -11.26 9.39
N ILE A 67 -25.47 -11.87 10.48
CA ILE A 67 -26.22 -12.73 11.38
C ILE A 67 -26.33 -12.06 12.74
N SER A 68 -27.55 -11.73 13.18
CA SER A 68 -27.81 -11.11 14.47
C SER A 68 -28.98 -11.77 15.20
N SER A 69 -28.86 -11.90 16.52
CA SER A 69 -29.95 -12.27 17.42
C SER A 69 -30.46 -11.03 18.16
N PHE A 70 -31.76 -10.89 18.27
CA PHE A 70 -32.44 -9.74 18.88
C PHE A 70 -33.24 -10.18 20.10
N TYR A 71 -32.89 -9.64 21.28
CA TYR A 71 -33.69 -9.85 22.49
C TYR A 71 -33.69 -8.60 23.36
N ASN A 72 -34.83 -7.90 23.45
CA ASN A 72 -35.02 -6.66 24.21
C ASN A 72 -33.94 -5.57 23.90
N VAL A 73 -33.47 -5.52 22.64
CA VAL A 73 -32.50 -4.52 22.17
C VAL A 73 -33.21 -3.19 21.95
N ARG A 74 -32.64 -2.09 22.51
CA ARG A 74 -33.23 -0.75 22.41
C ARG A 74 -32.17 0.35 22.29
N ASP A 75 -31.42 0.57 23.38
CA ASP A 75 -30.66 1.79 23.60
C ASP A 75 -29.48 2.03 22.63
N TYR A 76 -28.90 0.99 22.04
CA TYR A 76 -27.68 1.07 21.20
C TYR A 76 -27.90 0.66 19.75
N PHE A 77 -29.07 0.12 19.42
CA PHE A 77 -29.35 -0.40 18.09
C PHE A 77 -29.12 0.62 16.97
N GLU A 78 -29.53 1.88 17.16
CA GLU A 78 -29.40 2.91 16.12
C GLU A 78 -27.94 3.15 15.74
N GLN A 79 -27.05 3.14 16.73
CA GLN A 79 -25.60 3.29 16.49
C GLN A 79 -25.06 2.09 15.69
N THR A 80 -25.43 0.88 16.10
CA THR A 80 -25.06 -0.35 15.35
C THR A 80 -25.63 -0.32 13.93
N TYR A 81 -26.91 0.02 13.79
CA TYR A 81 -27.59 0.10 12.50
C TYR A 81 -26.85 1.02 11.51
N GLN A 82 -26.49 2.21 11.94
CA GLN A 82 -25.76 3.18 11.14
C GLN A 82 -24.40 2.62 10.67
N THR A 83 -23.62 2.01 11.56
CA THR A 83 -22.30 1.47 11.17
C THR A 83 -22.40 0.25 10.23
N VAL A 84 -23.49 -0.54 10.31
CA VAL A 84 -23.72 -1.66 9.39
C VAL A 84 -24.20 -1.18 8.03
N ILE A 85 -25.12 -0.23 7.97
CA ILE A 85 -25.62 0.30 6.70
C ILE A 85 -24.57 1.14 5.98
N CYS A 86 -23.69 1.83 6.73
CA CYS A 86 -22.58 2.61 6.19
C CYS A 86 -21.35 1.77 5.80
N GLN A 87 -21.41 0.44 5.79
CA GLN A 87 -20.30 -0.39 5.31
C GLN A 87 -20.03 -0.11 3.82
N THR A 88 -18.76 -0.04 3.44
CA THR A 88 -18.35 0.11 2.04
C THR A 88 -18.65 -1.13 1.20
N PHE A 89 -18.78 -2.28 1.83
CA PHE A 89 -19.29 -3.48 1.17
C PHE A 89 -20.81 -3.54 1.25
N GLN A 90 -21.49 -3.27 0.16
CA GLN A 90 -22.96 -3.18 0.09
C GLN A 90 -23.65 -4.46 -0.40
N ASN A 91 -22.91 -5.46 -0.90
CA ASN A 91 -23.48 -6.72 -1.37
C ASN A 91 -23.71 -7.71 -0.22
N PHE A 92 -24.59 -7.31 0.72
CA PHE A 92 -24.98 -8.11 1.88
C PHE A 92 -26.51 -8.14 2.10
N GLU A 93 -26.96 -9.14 2.83
CA GLU A 93 -28.25 -9.18 3.54
C GLU A 93 -28.00 -9.16 5.04
N TRP A 94 -28.95 -8.66 5.83
CA TRP A 94 -28.89 -8.67 7.29
C TRP A 94 -30.07 -9.44 7.86
N ILE A 95 -29.79 -10.59 8.48
CA ILE A 95 -30.79 -11.48 9.04
C ILE A 95 -30.83 -11.29 10.55
N ILE A 96 -31.96 -10.82 11.05
CA ILE A 96 -32.17 -10.52 12.46
C ILE A 96 -33.29 -11.43 13.00
N VAL A 97 -32.99 -12.23 14.03
CA VAL A 97 -33.96 -13.15 14.65
C VAL A 97 -34.37 -12.63 16.02
N ASN A 98 -35.66 -12.32 16.19
CA ASN A 98 -36.21 -11.95 17.50
C ASN A 98 -36.42 -13.21 18.35
N ASP A 99 -35.65 -13.32 19.42
CA ASP A 99 -35.70 -14.45 20.35
C ASP A 99 -36.76 -14.23 21.45
N CYS A 100 -38.00 -13.95 21.01
CA CYS A 100 -39.17 -13.74 21.88
C CYS A 100 -38.98 -12.54 22.86
N SER A 101 -38.68 -11.35 22.33
CA SER A 101 -38.61 -10.14 23.15
C SER A 101 -39.90 -9.84 23.89
N THR A 102 -39.79 -9.29 25.11
CA THR A 102 -40.90 -8.98 26.02
C THR A 102 -41.08 -7.47 26.24
N ASP A 103 -40.09 -6.65 25.89
CA ASP A 103 -40.15 -5.20 25.98
C ASP A 103 -40.95 -4.62 24.80
N PRO A 104 -42.04 -3.87 25.04
CA PRO A 104 -42.90 -3.34 23.98
C PRO A 104 -42.17 -2.36 23.01
N GLU A 105 -41.22 -1.56 23.53
CA GLU A 105 -40.43 -0.62 22.68
C GLU A 105 -39.46 -1.40 21.79
N ALA A 106 -38.82 -2.44 22.31
CA ALA A 106 -37.95 -3.33 21.52
C ALA A 106 -38.74 -4.10 20.46
N ILE A 107 -39.96 -4.56 20.76
CA ILE A 107 -40.83 -5.23 19.80
C ILE A 107 -41.21 -4.24 18.68
N ALA A 108 -41.64 -3.04 19.02
CA ALA A 108 -42.00 -2.00 18.03
C ALA A 108 -40.81 -1.62 17.13
N LEU A 109 -39.60 -1.53 17.72
CA LEU A 109 -38.38 -1.32 16.97
C LEU A 109 -38.14 -2.48 15.98
N PHE A 110 -38.20 -3.72 16.45
CA PHE A 110 -37.97 -4.91 15.61
C PHE A 110 -38.95 -4.99 14.42
N GLU A 111 -40.23 -4.73 14.64
CA GLU A 111 -41.25 -4.73 13.59
C GLU A 111 -41.02 -3.65 12.52
N SER A 112 -40.35 -2.56 12.87
CA SER A 112 -40.02 -1.47 11.94
C SER A 112 -38.81 -1.77 11.03
N LEU A 113 -38.00 -2.79 11.36
CA LEU A 113 -36.71 -3.03 10.69
C LEU A 113 -36.82 -3.33 9.18
N PRO A 114 -37.81 -4.16 8.69
CA PRO A 114 -37.94 -4.42 7.26
C PRO A 114 -38.29 -3.18 6.43
N GLU A 115 -38.92 -2.18 7.05
CA GLU A 115 -39.25 -0.91 6.38
C GLU A 115 -38.06 0.05 6.31
N ARG A 116 -37.05 -0.10 7.20
CA ARG A 116 -35.86 0.74 7.22
C ARG A 116 -34.87 0.44 6.10
N SER A 117 -34.72 -0.84 5.72
CA SER A 117 -33.82 -1.26 4.65
C SER A 117 -34.28 -2.57 4.02
N ALA A 118 -34.31 -2.59 2.68
CA ALA A 118 -34.61 -3.81 1.91
C ALA A 118 -33.56 -4.94 2.11
N LYS A 119 -32.43 -4.65 2.72
CA LYS A 119 -31.39 -5.63 3.06
C LYS A 119 -31.73 -6.43 4.31
N ILE A 120 -32.67 -5.97 5.16
CA ILE A 120 -33.00 -6.59 6.44
C ILE A 120 -34.11 -7.63 6.23
N ARG A 121 -33.86 -8.82 6.77
CA ARG A 121 -34.82 -9.92 6.84
C ARG A 121 -35.00 -10.33 8.29
N THR A 122 -36.24 -10.35 8.76
CA THR A 122 -36.59 -10.63 10.17
C THR A 122 -37.28 -11.97 10.33
N PHE A 123 -36.96 -12.66 11.42
CA PHE A 123 -37.59 -13.92 11.82
C PHE A 123 -37.89 -13.89 13.32
N HIS A 124 -38.80 -14.75 13.79
CA HIS A 124 -39.23 -14.81 15.19
C HIS A 124 -39.12 -16.22 15.77
N HIS A 125 -38.79 -16.30 17.06
CA HIS A 125 -39.01 -17.48 17.88
C HIS A 125 -40.26 -17.31 18.74
N ASP A 126 -41.04 -18.37 18.93
CA ASP A 126 -42.21 -18.37 19.79
C ASP A 126 -41.85 -18.38 21.29
N THR A 127 -40.64 -18.79 21.64
CA THR A 127 -40.08 -18.80 22.99
C THR A 127 -38.64 -18.36 22.97
N ASN A 128 -38.15 -17.78 24.08
CA ASN A 128 -36.73 -17.44 24.19
C ASN A 128 -35.88 -18.72 24.22
N ARG A 129 -35.00 -18.87 23.23
CA ARG A 129 -34.12 -20.03 23.02
C ARG A 129 -32.64 -19.72 23.24
N GLY A 130 -32.30 -18.43 23.43
CA GLY A 130 -30.94 -17.97 23.65
C GLY A 130 -30.18 -17.54 22.37
N LEU A 131 -29.01 -16.90 22.56
CA LEU A 131 -28.21 -16.28 21.52
C LEU A 131 -27.79 -17.29 20.43
N ALA A 132 -27.31 -18.47 20.84
CA ALA A 132 -26.89 -19.53 19.91
C ALA A 132 -28.03 -19.95 18.98
N ALA A 133 -29.24 -20.17 19.52
CA ALA A 133 -30.41 -20.57 18.73
C ALA A 133 -30.84 -19.46 17.74
N GLY A 134 -30.82 -18.19 18.18
CA GLY A 134 -31.10 -17.05 17.32
C GLY A 134 -30.13 -16.96 16.14
N ARG A 135 -28.83 -17.12 16.40
CA ARG A 135 -27.80 -17.16 15.35
C ARG A 135 -27.98 -18.37 14.42
N ASN A 136 -28.24 -19.57 14.96
CA ASN A 136 -28.48 -20.77 14.15
C ASN A 136 -29.69 -20.61 13.23
N THR A 137 -30.79 -20.04 13.72
CA THR A 137 -31.97 -19.75 12.91
C THR A 137 -31.64 -18.75 11.79
N ALA A 138 -30.87 -17.69 12.07
CA ALA A 138 -30.45 -16.74 11.05
C ALA A 138 -29.56 -17.42 10.00
N ILE A 139 -28.62 -18.28 10.41
CA ILE A 139 -27.72 -19.03 9.50
C ILE A 139 -28.51 -19.95 8.54
N GLN A 140 -29.55 -20.59 9.03
CA GLN A 140 -30.42 -21.45 8.19
C GLN A 140 -31.10 -20.66 7.05
N HIS A 141 -31.33 -19.38 7.24
CA HIS A 141 -31.93 -18.48 6.27
C HIS A 141 -30.90 -17.69 5.43
N ALA A 142 -29.60 -17.86 5.73
CA ALA A 142 -28.51 -17.17 5.07
C ALA A 142 -28.29 -17.69 3.64
N ARG A 143 -28.25 -16.73 2.69
CA ARG A 143 -28.00 -16.99 1.26
C ARG A 143 -26.57 -16.64 0.84
N GLY A 144 -25.89 -15.79 1.63
CA GLY A 144 -24.51 -15.39 1.36
C GLY A 144 -23.53 -16.56 1.46
N ARG A 145 -22.46 -16.49 0.69
CA ARG A 145 -21.34 -17.44 0.80
C ARG A 145 -20.46 -17.20 2.02
N TYR A 146 -20.60 -16.03 2.65
CA TYR A 146 -19.97 -15.69 3.92
C TYR A 146 -21.00 -15.36 4.98
N LEU A 147 -20.71 -15.73 6.23
CA LEU A 147 -21.47 -15.39 7.41
C LEU A 147 -20.68 -14.36 8.23
N PHE A 148 -21.25 -13.21 8.52
CA PHE A 148 -20.69 -12.21 9.42
C PHE A 148 -21.54 -12.12 10.69
N PHE A 149 -20.94 -12.36 11.85
CA PHE A 149 -21.65 -12.34 13.13
C PHE A 149 -21.60 -10.93 13.73
N MET A 150 -22.77 -10.34 14.02
CA MET A 150 -22.93 -8.98 14.51
C MET A 150 -23.84 -8.89 15.72
N ASP A 151 -23.31 -8.42 16.83
CA ASP A 151 -24.12 -8.11 18.00
C ASP A 151 -24.73 -6.70 17.86
N LEU A 152 -25.98 -6.52 18.34
CA LEU A 152 -26.78 -5.30 18.05
C LEU A 152 -26.47 -4.11 18.98
N ASP A 153 -25.33 -4.13 19.62
CA ASP A 153 -24.81 -3.05 20.47
C ASP A 153 -23.35 -2.68 20.19
N ASP A 154 -22.72 -3.31 19.21
CA ASP A 154 -21.35 -3.05 18.77
C ASP A 154 -21.29 -2.14 17.56
N LEU A 155 -20.09 -1.67 17.19
CA LEU A 155 -19.87 -0.78 16.04
C LEU A 155 -18.80 -1.36 15.12
N LEU A 156 -18.86 -0.97 13.83
CA LEU A 156 -17.90 -1.40 12.80
C LEU A 156 -17.25 -0.20 12.12
N ASP A 157 -15.96 -0.34 11.78
CA ASP A 157 -15.33 0.53 10.80
C ASP A 157 -16.01 0.37 9.43
N PRO A 158 -16.19 1.43 8.63
CA PRO A 158 -16.88 1.35 7.34
C PRO A 158 -16.28 0.33 6.35
N THR A 159 -14.99 0.04 6.44
CA THR A 159 -14.29 -0.90 5.54
C THR A 159 -14.21 -2.33 6.08
N CYS A 160 -14.74 -2.60 7.27
CA CYS A 160 -14.58 -3.87 7.98
C CYS A 160 -15.00 -5.08 7.15
N ILE A 161 -16.27 -5.12 6.72
CA ILE A 161 -16.81 -6.26 5.95
C ILE A 161 -16.07 -6.41 4.62
N GLU A 162 -15.76 -5.30 3.94
CA GLU A 162 -15.07 -5.33 2.66
C GLU A 162 -13.66 -5.92 2.77
N LYS A 163 -12.87 -5.46 3.75
CA LYS A 163 -11.53 -6.01 4.02
C LYS A 163 -11.58 -7.50 4.36
N PHE A 164 -12.58 -7.93 5.13
CA PHE A 164 -12.75 -9.34 5.46
C PHE A 164 -13.11 -10.20 4.25
N VAL A 165 -14.02 -9.72 3.37
CA VAL A 165 -14.35 -10.40 2.12
C VAL A 165 -13.12 -10.50 1.22
N LEU A 166 -12.43 -9.39 0.99
CA LEU A 166 -11.23 -9.35 0.17
C LEU A 166 -10.14 -10.29 0.71
N PHE A 167 -9.97 -10.35 2.04
CA PHE A 167 -9.01 -11.26 2.67
C PHE A 167 -9.38 -12.72 2.37
N LEU A 168 -10.60 -13.15 2.65
CA LEU A 168 -10.99 -14.54 2.42
C LEU A 168 -10.98 -14.89 0.92
N GLU A 169 -11.34 -13.99 0.02
CA GLU A 169 -11.25 -14.24 -1.43
C GLU A 169 -9.83 -14.52 -1.91
N THR A 170 -8.83 -13.92 -1.27
CA THR A 170 -7.42 -14.01 -1.67
C THR A 170 -6.60 -15.00 -0.84
N HIS A 171 -7.18 -15.55 0.24
CA HIS A 171 -6.53 -16.49 1.14
C HIS A 171 -7.43 -17.72 1.35
N PRO A 172 -7.49 -18.63 0.38
CA PRO A 172 -8.37 -19.81 0.44
C PRO A 172 -8.00 -20.79 1.57
N GLU A 173 -6.79 -20.70 2.12
CA GLU A 173 -6.30 -21.50 3.23
C GLU A 173 -6.96 -21.17 4.57
N PHE A 174 -7.63 -20.01 4.70
CA PHE A 174 -8.34 -19.61 5.91
C PHE A 174 -9.84 -19.78 5.77
N SER A 175 -10.47 -20.35 6.79
CA SER A 175 -11.92 -20.54 6.88
C SER A 175 -12.66 -19.31 7.39
N PHE A 176 -11.98 -18.47 8.18
CA PHE A 176 -12.56 -17.26 8.79
C PHE A 176 -11.52 -16.19 9.09
N VAL A 177 -12.00 -14.96 9.29
CA VAL A 177 -11.15 -13.79 9.55
C VAL A 177 -11.79 -12.88 10.59
N SER A 178 -10.95 -12.28 11.45
CA SER A 178 -11.28 -11.25 12.43
C SER A 178 -10.36 -10.03 12.28
N SER A 179 -10.49 -9.05 13.17
CA SER A 179 -9.59 -7.89 13.29
C SER A 179 -9.27 -7.59 14.76
N TYR A 180 -8.36 -6.64 15.01
CA TYR A 180 -8.21 -6.05 16.34
C TYR A 180 -9.47 -5.27 16.72
N SER A 181 -9.76 -5.19 18.02
CA SER A 181 -10.98 -4.60 18.54
C SER A 181 -10.71 -3.42 19.47
N VAL A 182 -11.59 -2.43 19.45
CA VAL A 182 -11.62 -1.33 20.41
C VAL A 182 -12.72 -1.60 21.44
N LEU A 183 -12.36 -1.75 22.70
CA LEU A 183 -13.34 -1.81 23.79
C LEU A 183 -13.73 -0.37 24.19
N PHE A 184 -15.01 -0.13 24.35
CA PHE A 184 -15.53 1.19 24.69
C PHE A 184 -16.74 1.11 25.63
N HIS A 185 -17.24 2.24 26.10
CA HIS A 185 -18.34 2.42 27.05
C HIS A 185 -17.85 2.35 28.50
N ASP A 186 -18.08 1.24 29.25
CA ASP A 186 -17.68 1.11 30.66
C ASP A 186 -16.18 0.83 30.86
N ARG A 187 -15.50 0.40 29.83
CA ARG A 187 -14.04 0.16 29.76
C ARG A 187 -13.51 0.64 28.42
N GLU A 188 -12.48 1.46 28.45
CA GLU A 188 -11.72 1.86 27.25
C GLU A 188 -10.42 1.03 27.20
N LEU A 189 -10.26 0.24 26.13
CA LEU A 189 -9.12 -0.65 25.95
C LEU A 189 -8.90 -0.92 24.45
N LEU A 190 -7.66 -0.98 24.04
CA LEU A 190 -7.27 -1.54 22.76
C LEU A 190 -6.97 -3.02 22.94
N TRP A 191 -7.78 -3.88 22.33
CA TRP A 191 -7.63 -5.31 22.43
C TRP A 191 -6.97 -5.87 21.18
N ILE A 192 -5.66 -6.07 21.30
CA ILE A 192 -4.84 -6.75 20.30
C ILE A 192 -4.94 -8.24 20.59
N HIS A 193 -5.55 -8.95 19.69
CA HIS A 193 -5.82 -10.37 19.82
C HIS A 193 -5.71 -11.04 18.45
N GLY A 194 -5.71 -12.38 18.41
CA GLY A 194 -5.72 -13.01 17.13
C GLY A 194 -5.62 -14.52 17.13
N PHE A 195 -5.78 -15.08 15.94
CA PHE A 195 -5.61 -16.50 15.67
C PHE A 195 -4.15 -16.90 15.37
N HIS A 196 -3.20 -16.03 15.70
CA HIS A 196 -1.77 -16.27 15.43
C HIS A 196 -1.17 -17.41 16.28
N GLU A 197 -1.76 -17.64 17.46
CA GLU A 197 -1.37 -18.72 18.37
C GLU A 197 -2.59 -19.58 18.74
N PRO A 198 -2.99 -20.53 17.88
CA PRO A 198 -4.16 -21.38 18.14
C PRO A 198 -4.15 -22.11 19.49
N ALA A 199 -2.96 -22.40 20.04
CA ALA A 199 -2.78 -23.09 21.32
C ALA A 199 -3.40 -22.32 22.51
N GLU A 200 -3.32 -20.99 22.51
CA GLU A 200 -3.86 -20.14 23.60
C GLU A 200 -5.39 -20.19 23.67
N PHE A 201 -6.07 -20.53 22.56
CA PHE A 201 -7.53 -20.60 22.53
C PHE A 201 -8.12 -21.65 23.47
N LEU A 202 -7.35 -22.69 23.82
CA LEU A 202 -7.83 -23.67 24.81
C LEU A 202 -7.99 -23.05 26.21
N ASP A 203 -7.13 -22.06 26.54
CA ASP A 203 -7.14 -21.45 27.88
C ASP A 203 -8.11 -20.28 28.01
N ARG A 204 -8.33 -19.54 26.92
CA ARG A 204 -9.20 -18.35 26.94
C ARG A 204 -9.83 -18.07 25.55
N ASN A 205 -11.00 -17.43 25.55
CA ASN A 205 -11.55 -16.82 24.33
C ASN A 205 -10.68 -15.60 23.95
N GLY A 206 -9.89 -15.74 22.91
CA GLY A 206 -8.90 -14.73 22.48
C GLY A 206 -9.39 -13.76 21.44
N VAL A 207 -10.65 -13.85 20.95
CA VAL A 207 -11.19 -12.99 19.89
C VAL A 207 -12.62 -12.55 20.20
N THR A 208 -13.04 -11.48 19.56
CA THR A 208 -14.44 -11.04 19.59
C THR A 208 -15.30 -11.90 18.67
N GLY A 209 -16.63 -11.83 18.85
CA GLY A 209 -17.59 -12.55 17.98
C GLY A 209 -17.73 -11.96 16.56
N ARG A 210 -17.12 -10.78 16.25
CA ARG A 210 -17.21 -10.13 14.93
C ARG A 210 -16.21 -10.78 13.96
N ILE A 211 -16.66 -11.82 13.30
CA ILE A 211 -15.88 -12.69 12.41
C ILE A 211 -16.63 -12.88 11.11
N LEU A 212 -15.94 -12.86 9.99
CA LEU A 212 -16.45 -13.32 8.71
C LEU A 212 -16.00 -14.77 8.50
N TYR A 213 -16.94 -15.66 8.23
CA TYR A 213 -16.70 -17.09 8.08
C TYR A 213 -17.20 -17.60 6.71
N ARG A 214 -16.45 -18.49 6.05
CA ARG A 214 -16.96 -19.20 4.86
C ARG A 214 -18.15 -20.07 5.24
N LYS A 215 -19.29 -19.83 4.64
CA LYS A 215 -20.51 -20.57 4.97
C LYS A 215 -20.35 -22.07 4.78
N ALA A 216 -19.68 -22.52 3.72
CA ALA A 216 -19.41 -23.92 3.44
C ALA A 216 -18.64 -24.60 4.59
N ASP A 217 -17.55 -23.98 5.05
CA ASP A 217 -16.72 -24.48 6.16
C ASP A 217 -17.50 -24.43 7.50
N PHE A 218 -18.33 -23.40 7.67
CA PHE A 218 -19.19 -23.30 8.86
C PHE A 218 -20.23 -24.43 8.91
N ASP A 219 -20.90 -24.69 7.80
CA ASP A 219 -21.95 -25.72 7.68
C ASP A 219 -21.39 -27.13 7.87
N GLU A 220 -20.13 -27.39 7.46
CA GLU A 220 -19.45 -28.69 7.63
C GLU A 220 -19.39 -29.13 9.09
N LEU A 221 -19.11 -28.19 10.00
CA LEU A 221 -19.01 -28.47 11.43
C LEU A 221 -20.33 -28.32 12.20
N GLY A 222 -21.38 -27.84 11.53
CA GLY A 222 -22.69 -27.54 12.12
C GLY A 222 -22.70 -26.20 12.87
N GLY A 223 -23.86 -25.80 13.39
CA GLY A 223 -24.11 -24.53 14.07
C GLY A 223 -23.43 -24.36 15.42
N PHE A 224 -23.80 -23.28 16.10
CA PHE A 224 -23.44 -23.04 17.49
C PHE A 224 -24.13 -24.05 18.42
N ASP A 225 -23.48 -24.38 19.55
CA ASP A 225 -24.06 -25.26 20.58
C ASP A 225 -25.14 -24.50 21.37
N GLU A 226 -26.43 -24.90 21.16
CA GLU A 226 -27.59 -24.27 21.82
C GLU A 226 -27.72 -24.63 23.30
N ASP A 227 -26.98 -25.63 23.79
CA ASP A 227 -26.97 -25.99 25.23
C ASP A 227 -26.05 -25.06 26.06
N LEU A 228 -25.21 -24.25 25.38
CA LEU A 228 -24.35 -23.29 26.04
C LEU A 228 -25.07 -21.94 26.25
N ARG A 229 -25.12 -21.48 27.51
CA ARG A 229 -25.71 -20.17 27.85
C ARG A 229 -24.82 -18.96 27.52
N PHE A 230 -23.51 -19.18 27.45
CA PHE A 230 -22.48 -18.23 27.11
C PHE A 230 -21.25 -18.99 26.65
N TYR A 231 -20.35 -18.30 25.94
CA TYR A 231 -19.14 -18.85 25.32
C TYR A 231 -19.42 -19.81 24.14
N GLU A 232 -20.59 -19.68 23.50
CA GLU A 232 -20.93 -20.43 22.28
C GLU A 232 -20.01 -20.09 21.11
N ASP A 233 -19.48 -18.84 21.08
CA ASP A 233 -18.47 -18.39 20.15
C ASP A 233 -17.12 -19.05 20.41
N TRP A 234 -16.65 -19.05 21.66
CA TRP A 234 -15.39 -19.70 22.06
C TRP A 234 -15.41 -21.21 21.75
N GLU A 235 -16.49 -21.90 22.08
CA GLU A 235 -16.66 -23.30 21.71
C GLU A 235 -16.56 -23.49 20.19
N ARG A 236 -17.16 -22.60 19.43
CA ARG A 236 -17.14 -22.63 17.96
C ARG A 236 -15.72 -22.50 17.38
N TRP A 237 -14.92 -21.59 17.93
CA TRP A 237 -13.54 -21.41 17.47
C TRP A 237 -12.66 -22.62 17.82
N LEU A 238 -12.81 -23.17 19.01
CA LEU A 238 -12.09 -24.41 19.39
C LEU A 238 -12.48 -25.59 18.51
N LYS A 239 -13.77 -25.74 18.19
CA LYS A 239 -14.27 -26.74 17.27
C LYS A 239 -13.69 -26.60 15.87
N ALA A 240 -13.61 -25.38 15.36
CA ALA A 240 -13.00 -25.08 14.07
C ALA A 240 -11.53 -25.49 14.05
N ILE A 241 -10.73 -24.98 14.99
CA ILE A 241 -9.29 -25.28 15.10
C ILE A 241 -9.06 -26.80 15.25
N ALA A 242 -9.83 -27.47 16.09
CA ALA A 242 -9.75 -28.91 16.28
C ALA A 242 -10.02 -29.73 15.01
N ASN A 243 -10.71 -29.17 14.03
CA ASN A 243 -11.03 -29.76 12.74
C ASN A 243 -10.23 -29.16 11.55
N ASN A 244 -9.12 -28.49 11.81
CA ASN A 244 -8.22 -27.85 10.81
C ASN A 244 -8.84 -26.69 10.04
N GLN A 245 -9.91 -26.09 10.54
CA GLN A 245 -10.40 -24.83 10.02
C GLN A 245 -9.68 -23.71 10.76
N ILE A 246 -8.81 -22.98 10.05
CA ILE A 246 -7.92 -21.98 10.64
C ILE A 246 -8.46 -20.59 10.34
N GLY A 247 -8.33 -19.69 11.31
CA GLY A 247 -8.64 -18.29 11.18
C GLY A 247 -7.41 -17.41 11.09
N TRP A 248 -7.63 -16.19 10.65
CA TRP A 248 -6.64 -15.12 10.64
C TRP A 248 -7.18 -13.87 11.33
N THR A 249 -6.31 -13.00 11.80
CA THR A 249 -6.68 -11.68 12.32
C THR A 249 -5.95 -10.60 11.54
N ILE A 250 -6.71 -9.75 10.86
CA ILE A 250 -6.18 -8.56 10.18
C ILE A 250 -5.68 -7.60 11.27
N PRO A 251 -4.42 -7.13 11.21
CA PRO A 251 -3.82 -6.28 12.24
C PRO A 251 -4.29 -4.83 12.13
N GLU A 252 -5.60 -4.62 12.10
CA GLU A 252 -6.26 -3.31 12.03
C GLU A 252 -7.45 -3.27 13.00
N PHE A 253 -7.75 -2.10 13.58
CA PHE A 253 -8.89 -1.90 14.46
C PHE A 253 -10.16 -1.64 13.63
N LEU A 254 -10.90 -2.71 13.29
CA LEU A 254 -12.05 -2.64 12.40
C LEU A 254 -13.39 -2.87 13.13
N ASP A 255 -13.36 -3.23 14.41
CA ASP A 255 -14.57 -3.39 15.21
C ASP A 255 -14.45 -2.73 16.59
N CYS A 256 -15.60 -2.30 17.15
CA CYS A 256 -15.70 -1.76 18.49
C CYS A 256 -16.65 -2.60 19.32
N TYR A 257 -16.11 -3.19 20.38
CA TYR A 257 -16.87 -3.99 21.35
C TYR A 257 -17.37 -3.14 22.53
N ARG A 258 -18.71 -3.08 22.70
CA ARG A 258 -19.31 -2.33 23.79
C ARG A 258 -19.25 -3.11 25.10
N HIS A 259 -18.28 -2.77 25.95
CA HIS A 259 -18.11 -3.42 27.25
C HIS A 259 -19.07 -2.85 28.29
N LYS A 260 -19.97 -3.72 28.83
CA LYS A 260 -20.96 -3.37 29.85
C LYS A 260 -20.70 -4.14 31.15
N ASN A 261 -20.43 -3.44 32.24
CA ASN A 261 -20.12 -4.06 33.55
C ASN A 261 -21.34 -4.63 34.28
N LYS A 262 -22.53 -4.09 34.00
CA LYS A 262 -23.74 -4.39 34.78
C LYS A 262 -24.82 -5.12 33.99
N SER A 263 -24.72 -5.24 32.69
CA SER A 263 -25.73 -5.84 31.84
C SER A 263 -25.09 -6.67 30.72
N GLY A 264 -25.87 -7.58 30.12
CA GLY A 264 -25.40 -8.46 29.04
C GLY A 264 -24.98 -9.85 29.55
N LEU A 265 -24.72 -10.76 28.59
CA LEU A 265 -24.42 -12.17 28.89
C LEU A 265 -23.10 -12.32 29.66
N LEU A 266 -22.06 -11.58 29.27
CA LEU A 266 -20.75 -11.62 29.94
C LEU A 266 -20.83 -11.10 31.38
N ALA A 267 -21.60 -10.03 31.64
CA ALA A 267 -21.83 -9.56 32.99
C ALA A 267 -22.60 -10.59 33.84
N SER A 268 -23.57 -11.26 33.24
CA SER A 268 -24.34 -12.34 33.88
C SER A 268 -23.46 -13.56 34.18
N ALA A 269 -22.56 -13.95 33.29
CA ALA A 269 -21.57 -15.02 33.49
C ALA A 269 -20.65 -14.69 34.68
N LYS A 270 -20.10 -13.47 34.74
CA LYS A 270 -19.22 -13.02 35.82
C LYS A 270 -19.92 -12.93 37.19
N GLN A 271 -21.26 -12.78 37.24
CA GLN A 271 -22.04 -12.83 38.46
C GLN A 271 -22.28 -14.27 38.97
N ASN A 272 -22.21 -15.28 38.09
CA ASN A 272 -22.35 -16.69 38.41
C ASN A 272 -21.04 -17.44 38.15
N VAL A 273 -20.04 -17.20 38.97
CA VAL A 273 -18.67 -17.70 38.82
C VAL A 273 -18.61 -19.24 38.75
N GLU A 274 -19.47 -19.94 39.54
CA GLU A 274 -19.46 -21.41 39.52
C GLU A 274 -19.95 -21.97 38.18
N GLU A 275 -21.00 -21.39 37.61
CA GLU A 275 -21.51 -21.78 36.30
C GLU A 275 -20.55 -21.41 35.16
N GLU A 276 -19.92 -20.24 35.25
CA GLU A 276 -18.91 -19.81 34.28
C GLU A 276 -17.73 -20.77 34.27
N GLN A 277 -17.20 -21.13 35.45
CA GLN A 277 -16.09 -22.11 35.55
C GLN A 277 -16.53 -23.49 35.05
N ARG A 278 -17.76 -23.93 35.32
CA ARG A 278 -18.30 -25.21 34.83
C ARG A 278 -18.38 -25.24 33.31
N VAL A 279 -18.92 -24.18 32.70
CA VAL A 279 -19.01 -24.05 31.23
C VAL A 279 -17.65 -24.00 30.58
N SER A 280 -16.74 -23.18 31.12
CA SER A 280 -15.37 -23.07 30.61
C SER A 280 -14.61 -24.41 30.67
N GLU A 281 -14.73 -25.16 31.78
CA GLU A 281 -14.07 -26.46 31.89
C GLU A 281 -14.72 -27.53 30.99
N LEU A 282 -16.06 -27.47 30.80
CA LEU A 282 -16.75 -28.31 29.84
C LEU A 282 -16.21 -28.10 28.42
N ILE A 283 -16.09 -26.86 28.00
CA ILE A 283 -15.55 -26.50 26.68
C ILE A 283 -14.11 -26.96 26.53
N ARG A 284 -13.22 -26.67 27.50
CA ARG A 284 -11.83 -27.12 27.50
C ARG A 284 -11.70 -28.64 27.42
N SER A 285 -12.51 -29.35 28.22
CA SER A 285 -12.46 -30.81 28.25
C SER A 285 -12.86 -31.49 26.94
N ARG A 286 -13.74 -30.84 26.14
CA ARG A 286 -14.15 -31.35 24.81
C ARG A 286 -13.02 -31.35 23.80
N TYR A 287 -12.12 -30.38 23.88
CA TYR A 287 -11.08 -30.15 22.85
C TYR A 287 -9.65 -30.39 23.33
N ARG A 288 -9.43 -30.62 24.66
CA ARG A 288 -8.10 -30.82 25.25
C ARG A 288 -7.27 -31.88 24.51
N ASP A 289 -7.81 -33.04 24.26
CA ASP A 289 -7.08 -34.13 23.58
C ASP A 289 -6.67 -33.75 22.16
N ALA A 290 -7.50 -32.99 21.43
CA ALA A 290 -7.19 -32.51 20.09
C ALA A 290 -6.05 -31.51 20.10
N PHE A 291 -5.97 -30.66 21.13
CA PHE A 291 -4.94 -29.65 21.28
C PHE A 291 -3.62 -30.21 21.85
N GLU A 292 -3.67 -31.23 22.76
CA GLU A 292 -2.49 -31.87 23.33
C GLU A 292 -1.83 -32.87 22.38
N THR A 293 -2.60 -33.59 21.57
CA THR A 293 -2.07 -34.61 20.64
C THR A 293 -1.57 -34.04 19.31
N ARG A 294 -2.05 -32.89 18.91
CA ARG A 294 -1.57 -32.17 17.72
C ARG A 294 -0.47 -31.19 18.13
N LYS A 295 0.67 -31.29 17.50
CA LYS A 295 1.61 -30.17 17.47
C LYS A 295 0.95 -29.07 16.66
N LEU A 296 0.39 -28.08 17.32
CA LEU A 296 -0.27 -26.92 16.69
C LEU A 296 0.66 -26.14 15.75
N SER A 297 1.98 -26.28 15.91
CA SER A 297 3.02 -25.91 14.95
C SER A 297 2.91 -26.61 13.57
N GLU A 298 2.15 -27.71 13.47
CA GLU A 298 1.85 -28.39 12.21
C GLU A 298 0.53 -27.89 11.57
N ILE A 299 -0.24 -27.05 12.27
CA ILE A 299 -1.50 -26.45 11.81
C ILE A 299 -1.26 -25.05 11.19
N ALA A 300 -0.01 -24.60 11.06
CA ALA A 300 0.26 -23.43 10.25
C ALA A 300 -0.32 -23.66 8.84
N PRO A 301 -1.15 -22.76 8.31
CA PRO A 301 -1.70 -22.93 6.97
C PRO A 301 -0.52 -23.12 6.02
N THR A 302 -0.43 -24.29 5.42
CA THR A 302 0.46 -24.48 4.28
C THR A 302 -0.11 -23.58 3.19
N ARG A 303 0.57 -22.47 2.95
CA ARG A 303 0.27 -21.65 1.79
C ARG A 303 0.23 -22.59 0.59
N PRO A 304 -0.89 -22.72 -0.13
CA PRO A 304 -0.91 -23.55 -1.32
C PRO A 304 0.21 -23.09 -2.24
N ASP A 305 0.94 -24.01 -2.86
CA ASP A 305 1.84 -23.69 -3.96
C ASP A 305 0.96 -23.07 -5.06
N PHE A 306 0.93 -21.77 -5.11
CA PHE A 306 0.15 -21.03 -6.10
C PHE A 306 0.74 -21.32 -7.48
N ASP A 307 0.02 -22.03 -8.33
CA ASP A 307 0.30 -21.96 -9.75
C ASP A 307 -0.17 -20.57 -10.23
N VAL A 308 0.80 -19.70 -10.53
CA VAL A 308 0.55 -18.34 -11.00
C VAL A 308 -0.39 -18.32 -12.22
N ARG A 309 -0.50 -19.44 -12.95
CA ARG A 309 -1.41 -19.64 -14.07
C ARG A 309 -2.89 -19.79 -13.67
N GLU A 310 -3.18 -20.02 -12.39
CA GLU A 310 -4.55 -20.09 -11.84
C GLU A 310 -5.01 -18.77 -11.22
N LEU A 311 -4.23 -17.70 -11.33
CA LEU A 311 -4.56 -16.40 -10.78
C LEU A 311 -5.85 -15.84 -11.35
N ARG A 312 -6.81 -15.61 -10.47
CA ARG A 312 -8.00 -14.83 -10.79
C ARG A 312 -7.66 -13.35 -10.68
N PHE A 313 -7.53 -12.68 -11.81
CA PHE A 313 -7.31 -11.22 -11.84
C PHE A 313 -8.62 -10.42 -11.65
N GLN A 314 -9.72 -11.06 -11.30
CA GLN A 314 -11.01 -10.45 -11.01
C GLN A 314 -11.72 -11.20 -9.90
N PHE A 315 -12.43 -10.47 -9.03
CA PHE A 315 -13.39 -11.06 -8.10
C PHE A 315 -14.67 -11.43 -8.84
N ASP A 316 -15.37 -12.47 -8.38
CA ASP A 316 -16.61 -12.97 -8.98
C ASP A 316 -17.87 -12.32 -8.37
N PHE A 317 -17.73 -11.16 -7.74
CA PHE A 317 -18.81 -10.36 -7.18
C PHE A 317 -18.68 -8.88 -7.56
N GLU A 318 -19.81 -8.20 -7.53
CA GLU A 318 -19.90 -6.75 -7.73
C GLU A 318 -20.35 -6.09 -6.43
N ASN A 319 -19.85 -4.87 -6.20
CA ASN A 319 -20.19 -4.04 -5.05
C ASN A 319 -20.25 -2.57 -5.48
N PRO A 320 -21.22 -2.19 -6.33
CA PRO A 320 -21.33 -0.80 -6.78
C PRO A 320 -21.76 0.10 -5.63
N LEU A 321 -21.01 1.19 -5.43
CA LEU A 321 -21.39 2.30 -4.55
C LEU A 321 -21.84 3.47 -5.42
N ASP A 322 -23.10 3.88 -5.28
CA ASP A 322 -23.66 4.99 -6.04
C ASP A 322 -23.22 6.32 -5.41
N ARG A 323 -22.01 6.78 -5.78
CA ARG A 323 -21.43 8.04 -5.30
C ARG A 323 -21.85 9.18 -6.21
N THR A 324 -22.36 10.27 -5.62
CA THR A 324 -22.97 11.40 -6.33
C THR A 324 -21.95 12.37 -6.93
N ASN A 325 -20.69 12.35 -6.50
CA ASN A 325 -19.65 13.32 -6.88
C ASN A 325 -18.96 12.94 -8.22
N GLU A 326 -19.75 12.80 -9.29
CA GLU A 326 -19.20 12.48 -10.61
C GLU A 326 -18.10 13.46 -11.01
N GLY A 327 -16.97 12.90 -11.42
CA GLY A 327 -15.79 13.65 -11.82
C GLY A 327 -14.81 14.00 -10.68
N LYS A 328 -15.13 13.64 -9.46
CA LYS A 328 -14.30 13.91 -8.27
C LYS A 328 -13.98 12.65 -7.46
N ARG A 329 -14.10 11.45 -8.03
CA ARG A 329 -13.85 10.18 -7.38
C ARG A 329 -12.43 9.71 -7.72
N VAL A 330 -11.54 9.68 -6.72
CA VAL A 330 -10.10 9.46 -6.92
C VAL A 330 -9.62 8.22 -6.17
N LEU A 331 -8.98 7.31 -6.88
CA LEU A 331 -8.20 6.22 -6.27
C LEU A 331 -6.75 6.67 -6.16
N CYS A 332 -6.26 6.78 -4.92
CA CYS A 332 -4.90 7.21 -4.61
C CYS A 332 -4.03 6.01 -4.24
N PHE A 333 -3.01 5.70 -5.02
CA PHE A 333 -1.97 4.74 -4.63
C PHE A 333 -0.82 5.48 -3.94
N VAL A 334 -0.55 5.11 -2.68
CA VAL A 334 0.57 5.64 -1.89
C VAL A 334 1.43 4.48 -1.38
N PRO A 335 2.75 4.65 -1.23
CA PRO A 335 3.58 3.58 -0.67
C PRO A 335 3.29 3.34 0.81
N GLN A 336 3.12 4.39 1.58
CA GLN A 336 3.03 4.38 3.04
C GLN A 336 2.40 5.67 3.57
N MET A 337 2.18 5.76 4.89
CA MET A 337 1.71 6.97 5.60
C MET A 337 2.64 7.26 6.78
N LYS A 338 3.89 7.62 6.49
CA LYS A 338 4.92 7.91 7.50
C LYS A 338 5.13 9.40 7.70
N VAL A 339 5.87 9.75 8.75
CA VAL A 339 6.38 11.12 8.92
C VAL A 339 7.42 11.41 7.83
N GLY A 340 7.02 12.20 6.83
CA GLY A 340 7.88 12.54 5.70
C GLY A 340 7.28 13.57 4.74
N GLY A 341 8.10 14.18 3.90
CA GLY A 341 7.67 15.27 3.01
C GLY A 341 6.63 14.84 1.97
N SER A 342 6.79 13.67 1.34
CA SER A 342 5.81 13.14 0.38
C SER A 342 4.47 12.79 1.04
N ASP A 343 4.53 12.18 2.24
CA ASP A 343 3.33 11.82 2.98
C ASP A 343 2.61 13.06 3.50
N LYS A 344 3.36 14.11 3.90
CA LYS A 344 2.78 15.41 4.28
C LYS A 344 2.11 16.10 3.11
N PHE A 345 2.71 16.07 1.91
CA PHE A 345 2.08 16.55 0.69
C PHE A 345 0.75 15.84 0.42
N ASN A 346 0.74 14.50 0.51
CA ASN A 346 -0.48 13.71 0.32
C ASN A 346 -1.54 14.06 1.37
N LEU A 347 -1.16 14.19 2.65
CA LEU A 347 -2.07 14.55 3.73
C LEU A 347 -2.72 15.92 3.50
N ASP A 348 -1.91 16.93 3.13
CA ASP A 348 -2.41 18.28 2.86
C ASP A 348 -3.29 18.32 1.61
N LEU A 349 -2.85 17.69 0.52
CA LEU A 349 -3.61 17.63 -0.73
C LEU A 349 -4.96 16.92 -0.51
N PHE A 350 -4.94 15.73 0.08
CA PHE A 350 -6.15 14.92 0.25
C PHE A 350 -7.16 15.58 1.18
N GLY A 351 -6.68 16.21 2.28
CA GLY A 351 -7.55 16.95 3.19
C GLY A 351 -8.27 18.12 2.51
N HIS A 352 -7.58 18.88 1.66
CA HIS A 352 -8.21 19.97 0.92
C HIS A 352 -9.10 19.48 -0.23
N LEU A 353 -8.71 18.41 -0.92
CA LEU A 353 -9.57 17.82 -1.96
C LEU A 353 -10.89 17.31 -1.35
N GLN A 354 -10.84 16.63 -0.20
CA GLN A 354 -12.04 16.20 0.52
C GLN A 354 -12.96 17.37 0.88
N GLN A 355 -12.40 18.47 1.41
CA GLN A 355 -13.16 19.71 1.70
C GLN A 355 -13.78 20.33 0.44
N ARG A 356 -13.22 20.09 -0.74
CA ARG A 356 -13.73 20.54 -2.05
C ARG A 356 -14.69 19.52 -2.70
N GLY A 357 -15.09 18.48 -1.95
CA GLY A 357 -16.07 17.48 -2.36
C GLY A 357 -15.49 16.38 -3.26
N TYR A 358 -14.19 16.06 -3.13
CA TYR A 358 -13.63 14.86 -3.74
C TYR A 358 -13.87 13.65 -2.85
N ASP A 359 -14.27 12.54 -3.45
CA ASP A 359 -14.35 11.23 -2.83
C ASP A 359 -13.02 10.50 -3.01
N LEU A 360 -12.34 10.22 -1.91
CA LEU A 360 -11.01 9.63 -1.93
C LEU A 360 -11.04 8.18 -1.44
N THR A 361 -10.47 7.27 -2.23
CA THR A 361 -10.11 5.91 -1.82
C THR A 361 -8.60 5.79 -1.82
N ILE A 362 -7.99 5.32 -0.73
CA ILE A 362 -6.53 5.24 -0.60
C ILE A 362 -6.08 3.79 -0.50
N ALA A 363 -5.13 3.40 -1.36
CA ALA A 363 -4.49 2.09 -1.37
C ALA A 363 -3.01 2.22 -0.99
N ILE A 364 -2.64 1.63 0.15
CA ILE A 364 -1.27 1.60 0.67
C ILE A 364 -0.58 0.33 0.17
N THR A 365 0.62 0.46 -0.40
CA THR A 365 1.28 -0.63 -1.12
C THR A 365 2.53 -1.22 -0.43
N ILE A 366 3.01 -0.66 0.67
CA ILE A 366 4.19 -1.18 1.40
C ILE A 366 3.78 -1.59 2.81
N SER A 367 4.25 -2.78 3.24
CA SER A 367 4.14 -3.27 4.60
C SER A 367 5.18 -2.58 5.49
N THR A 368 4.78 -1.55 6.22
CA THR A 368 5.62 -0.80 7.15
C THR A 368 4.73 -0.12 8.20
N GLN A 369 5.32 0.45 9.25
CA GLN A 369 4.58 1.27 10.21
C GLN A 369 4.04 2.53 9.53
N HIS A 370 2.76 2.87 9.75
CA HIS A 370 2.04 3.99 9.15
C HIS A 370 1.69 5.03 10.22
N ASP A 371 2.68 5.84 10.65
CA ASP A 371 2.55 6.76 11.79
C ASP A 371 1.40 7.76 11.65
N TRP A 372 1.03 8.12 10.42
CA TRP A 372 -0.05 9.08 10.12
C TRP A 372 -1.36 8.45 9.64
N TYR A 373 -1.53 7.14 9.82
CA TYR A 373 -2.74 6.43 9.39
C TYR A 373 -4.03 7.12 9.83
N TRP A 374 -4.12 7.53 11.11
CA TRP A 374 -5.34 8.13 11.66
C TRP A 374 -5.62 9.52 11.13
N GLN A 375 -4.60 10.32 10.81
CA GLN A 375 -4.77 11.60 10.15
C GLN A 375 -5.35 11.45 8.74
N PHE A 376 -4.95 10.43 7.99
CA PHE A 376 -5.58 10.10 6.70
C PHE A 376 -6.97 9.50 6.88
N HIS A 377 -7.20 8.70 7.92
CA HIS A 377 -8.50 8.14 8.26
C HIS A 377 -9.53 9.23 8.63
N ASP A 378 -9.10 10.34 9.23
CA ASP A 378 -9.96 11.51 9.48
C ASP A 378 -10.42 12.18 8.16
N ILE A 379 -9.62 12.07 7.09
CA ILE A 379 -9.98 12.58 5.75
C ILE A 379 -10.97 11.62 5.07
N THR A 380 -10.63 10.35 5.02
CA THR A 380 -11.46 9.29 4.46
C THR A 380 -11.19 7.97 5.20
N PRO A 381 -12.23 7.20 5.58
CA PRO A 381 -12.02 5.85 6.11
C PRO A 381 -11.79 4.81 4.99
N ASP A 382 -12.03 5.19 3.72
CA ASP A 382 -11.90 4.29 2.57
C ASP A 382 -10.41 4.04 2.26
N ILE A 383 -9.70 3.47 3.26
CA ILE A 383 -8.27 3.18 3.23
C ILE A 383 -8.04 1.67 3.30
N PHE A 384 -7.25 1.17 2.35
CA PHE A 384 -6.85 -0.23 2.27
C PHE A 384 -5.33 -0.36 2.39
N CYS A 385 -4.86 -0.92 3.51
CA CYS A 385 -3.48 -1.39 3.62
C CYS A 385 -3.41 -2.76 2.91
N LEU A 386 -3.03 -2.76 1.63
CA LEU A 386 -3.09 -3.96 0.80
C LEU A 386 -2.32 -5.14 1.40
N PRO A 387 -1.12 -4.97 1.97
CA PRO A 387 -0.39 -6.07 2.60
C PRO A 387 -1.09 -6.72 3.79
N ASN A 388 -2.06 -6.03 4.43
CA ASN A 388 -2.80 -6.56 5.58
C ASN A 388 -3.99 -7.43 5.17
N CYS A 389 -4.63 -7.11 4.05
CA CYS A 389 -5.90 -7.69 3.66
C CYS A 389 -5.91 -8.44 2.33
N LEU A 390 -4.78 -8.42 1.59
CA LEU A 390 -4.69 -9.03 0.26
C LEU A 390 -3.37 -9.76 0.06
N HIS A 391 -3.42 -10.87 -0.63
CA HIS A 391 -2.22 -11.46 -1.22
C HIS A 391 -1.74 -10.60 -2.40
N ASP A 392 -0.43 -10.35 -2.52
CA ASP A 392 0.18 -9.44 -3.51
C ASP A 392 -0.26 -9.74 -4.96
N LEU A 393 -0.44 -11.02 -5.28
CA LEU A 393 -0.91 -11.48 -6.58
C LEU A 393 -2.32 -10.99 -6.98
N HIS A 394 -3.12 -10.50 -6.01
CA HIS A 394 -4.50 -10.05 -6.24
C HIS A 394 -4.65 -8.52 -6.28
N TRP A 395 -3.56 -7.75 -6.24
CA TRP A 395 -3.65 -6.30 -6.24
C TRP A 395 -4.19 -5.72 -7.56
N LEU A 396 -3.99 -6.41 -8.68
CA LEU A 396 -4.67 -6.04 -9.94
C LEU A 396 -6.18 -6.26 -9.85
N ALA A 397 -6.62 -7.40 -9.26
CA ALA A 397 -8.03 -7.67 -9.03
C ALA A 397 -8.66 -6.61 -8.11
N PHE A 398 -7.94 -6.21 -7.06
CA PHE A 398 -8.34 -5.14 -6.15
C PHE A 398 -8.50 -3.80 -6.88
N ALA A 399 -7.51 -3.38 -7.68
CA ALA A 399 -7.57 -2.12 -8.41
C ALA A 399 -8.78 -2.07 -9.36
N ARG A 400 -9.00 -3.16 -10.12
CA ARG A 400 -10.18 -3.34 -11.00
C ARG A 400 -11.50 -3.25 -10.23
N TYR A 401 -11.54 -3.92 -9.08
CA TYR A 401 -12.71 -3.95 -8.21
C TYR A 401 -13.01 -2.54 -7.67
N ILE A 402 -12.03 -1.83 -7.13
CA ILE A 402 -12.22 -0.47 -6.59
C ILE A 402 -12.64 0.51 -7.69
N ILE A 403 -12.00 0.45 -8.86
CA ILE A 403 -12.37 1.34 -9.98
C ILE A 403 -13.86 1.17 -10.34
N LYS A 404 -14.32 -0.06 -10.44
CA LYS A 404 -15.75 -0.35 -10.75
C LYS A 404 -16.65 -0.01 -9.57
N SER A 405 -16.31 -0.44 -8.37
CA SER A 405 -17.12 -0.28 -7.16
C SER A 405 -17.34 1.19 -6.80
N ARG A 406 -16.28 2.01 -6.83
CA ARG A 406 -16.34 3.45 -6.51
C ARG A 406 -16.59 4.32 -7.73
N GLN A 407 -16.73 3.73 -8.94
CA GLN A 407 -16.87 4.46 -10.20
C GLN A 407 -15.77 5.53 -10.35
N ILE A 408 -14.53 5.13 -10.13
CA ILE A 408 -13.37 6.04 -10.09
C ILE A 408 -13.23 6.83 -11.39
N ASP A 409 -13.04 8.15 -11.28
CA ASP A 409 -12.79 9.05 -12.40
C ASP A 409 -11.30 9.27 -12.64
N ILE A 410 -10.48 9.19 -11.56
CA ILE A 410 -9.04 9.49 -11.59
C ILE A 410 -8.30 8.44 -10.77
N VAL A 411 -7.25 7.87 -11.33
CA VAL A 411 -6.25 7.07 -10.61
C VAL A 411 -4.99 7.92 -10.43
N PHE A 412 -4.66 8.23 -9.18
CA PHE A 412 -3.55 9.06 -8.79
C PHE A 412 -2.45 8.23 -8.12
N LEU A 413 -1.25 8.20 -8.71
CA LEU A 413 -0.08 7.51 -8.19
C LEU A 413 0.86 8.51 -7.51
N SER A 414 1.06 8.42 -6.19
CA SER A 414 2.04 9.22 -5.47
C SER A 414 3.17 8.33 -4.97
N ASN A 415 4.25 8.23 -5.74
CA ASN A 415 5.43 7.41 -5.44
C ASN A 415 5.12 5.92 -5.12
N SER A 416 4.04 5.35 -5.64
CA SER A 416 3.75 3.93 -5.49
C SER A 416 4.36 3.13 -6.63
N TYR A 417 5.49 2.49 -6.38
CA TYR A 417 6.22 1.72 -7.39
C TYR A 417 5.37 0.61 -7.99
N PHE A 418 4.64 -0.11 -7.15
CA PHE A 418 3.78 -1.20 -7.57
C PHE A 418 2.66 -0.73 -8.52
N ALA A 419 2.05 0.43 -8.24
CA ALA A 419 0.92 0.92 -9.04
C ALA A 419 1.29 1.17 -10.51
N TYR A 420 2.54 1.50 -10.80
CA TYR A 420 3.00 1.66 -12.19
C TYR A 420 2.87 0.37 -13.02
N TYR A 421 3.09 -0.80 -12.42
CA TYR A 421 2.97 -2.07 -13.14
C TYR A 421 1.52 -2.47 -13.42
N LEU A 422 0.56 -1.85 -12.75
CA LEU A 422 -0.87 -2.05 -13.01
C LEU A 422 -1.37 -1.23 -14.20
N LEU A 423 -0.69 -0.12 -14.54
CA LEU A 423 -1.13 0.83 -15.56
C LEU A 423 -1.46 0.21 -16.92
N PRO A 424 -0.64 -0.71 -17.50
CA PRO A 424 -0.95 -1.29 -18.81
C PRO A 424 -2.30 -2.01 -18.87
N PHE A 425 -2.72 -2.61 -17.77
CA PHE A 425 -4.02 -3.30 -17.66
C PHE A 425 -5.16 -2.33 -17.43
N LEU A 426 -4.97 -1.44 -16.44
CA LEU A 426 -6.02 -0.55 -15.99
C LEU A 426 -6.38 0.48 -17.07
N GLN A 427 -5.38 1.05 -17.74
CA GLN A 427 -5.61 2.04 -18.79
C GLN A 427 -6.29 1.42 -20.02
N HIS A 428 -5.94 0.18 -20.37
CA HIS A 428 -6.60 -0.54 -21.46
C HIS A 428 -8.05 -0.91 -21.14
N GLU A 429 -8.33 -1.32 -19.90
CA GLU A 429 -9.67 -1.76 -19.46
C GLU A 429 -10.61 -0.59 -19.12
N PHE A 430 -10.05 0.54 -18.65
CA PHE A 430 -10.78 1.71 -18.21
C PHE A 430 -10.31 2.98 -18.94
N PRO A 431 -10.56 3.07 -20.27
CA PRO A 431 -10.04 4.17 -21.08
C PRO A 431 -10.64 5.56 -20.73
N ASP A 432 -11.80 5.58 -20.07
CA ASP A 432 -12.47 6.81 -19.62
C ASP A 432 -11.96 7.30 -18.26
N VAL A 433 -11.15 6.50 -17.55
CA VAL A 433 -10.51 6.84 -16.27
C VAL A 433 -9.19 7.54 -16.56
N ALA A 434 -8.95 8.67 -15.90
CA ALA A 434 -7.72 9.41 -16.03
C ALA A 434 -6.60 8.82 -15.15
N PHE A 435 -5.43 8.58 -15.74
CA PHE A 435 -4.26 8.04 -15.05
C PHE A 435 -3.17 9.10 -14.92
N ILE A 436 -2.82 9.45 -13.70
CA ILE A 436 -1.87 10.50 -13.37
C ILE A 436 -0.90 10.05 -12.28
N ASP A 437 0.36 10.40 -12.42
CA ASP A 437 1.34 10.22 -11.35
C ASP A 437 1.85 11.55 -10.80
N TYR A 438 2.42 11.50 -9.59
CA TYR A 438 3.13 12.62 -8.98
C TYR A 438 4.48 12.13 -8.44
N THR A 439 5.57 12.70 -8.98
CA THR A 439 6.94 12.36 -8.56
C THR A 439 7.54 13.49 -7.72
N HIS A 440 7.97 13.13 -6.50
CA HIS A 440 8.50 14.06 -5.50
C HIS A 440 10.00 14.32 -5.63
N THR A 441 10.78 13.35 -6.12
CA THR A 441 12.27 13.41 -6.11
C THR A 441 12.85 12.66 -7.29
N ASP A 442 14.09 12.97 -7.63
CA ASP A 442 14.91 12.28 -8.61
C ASP A 442 15.59 11.00 -8.09
N ASP A 443 15.17 10.50 -6.92
CA ASP A 443 15.78 9.37 -6.21
C ASP A 443 16.45 8.34 -7.15
N PRO A 444 17.80 8.28 -7.17
CA PRO A 444 18.52 7.40 -8.11
C PRO A 444 18.60 5.95 -7.64
N GLY A 445 18.16 5.65 -6.42
CA GLY A 445 18.49 4.41 -5.72
C GLY A 445 17.33 3.49 -5.37
N SER A 446 16.08 3.99 -5.29
CA SER A 446 14.95 3.15 -4.92
C SER A 446 14.68 2.10 -5.98
N TYR A 447 14.72 0.84 -5.56
CA TYR A 447 14.52 -0.34 -6.43
C TYR A 447 15.42 -0.34 -7.69
N GLY A 448 16.60 0.31 -7.64
CA GLY A 448 17.61 0.31 -8.69
C GLY A 448 17.29 1.14 -9.94
N ILE A 449 16.07 1.68 -10.08
CA ILE A 449 15.64 2.42 -11.27
C ILE A 449 15.23 3.86 -10.94
N GLY A 450 14.58 4.10 -9.78
CA GLY A 450 14.02 5.40 -9.38
C GLY A 450 12.69 5.74 -10.06
N TYR A 451 11.83 6.48 -9.35
CA TYR A 451 10.47 6.84 -9.81
C TYR A 451 10.45 7.59 -11.15
N PRO A 452 11.31 8.57 -11.44
CA PRO A 452 11.29 9.27 -12.73
C PRO A 452 11.48 8.36 -13.94
N ARG A 453 12.36 7.37 -13.83
CA ARG A 453 12.64 6.45 -14.93
C ARG A 453 11.47 5.51 -15.19
N VAL A 454 10.86 4.97 -14.13
CA VAL A 454 9.67 4.11 -14.25
C VAL A 454 8.51 4.89 -14.85
N SER A 455 8.25 6.09 -14.36
CA SER A 455 7.24 6.98 -14.91
C SER A 455 7.47 7.26 -16.40
N CYS A 456 8.72 7.59 -16.80
CA CYS A 456 9.07 7.81 -18.20
C CYS A 456 8.92 6.55 -19.06
N GLN A 457 9.25 5.37 -18.54
CA GLN A 457 9.10 4.10 -19.28
C GLN A 457 7.64 3.75 -19.52
N LEU A 458 6.76 4.07 -18.58
CA LEU A 458 5.33 3.76 -18.63
C LEU A 458 4.48 4.99 -19.02
N ALA A 459 5.09 6.06 -19.50
CA ALA A 459 4.45 7.32 -19.87
C ALA A 459 3.31 7.16 -20.88
N GLN A 460 3.37 6.14 -21.76
CA GLN A 460 2.28 5.85 -22.69
C GLN A 460 0.96 5.49 -22.01
N PHE A 461 1.02 4.95 -20.77
CA PHE A 461 -0.13 4.54 -19.96
C PHE A 461 -0.58 5.61 -18.96
N LEU A 462 0.08 6.76 -18.93
CA LEU A 462 -0.29 7.92 -18.13
C LEU A 462 -0.86 9.00 -19.04
N ASP A 463 -1.94 9.62 -18.65
CA ASP A 463 -2.50 10.78 -19.34
C ASP A 463 -1.70 12.04 -19.03
N THR A 464 -1.19 12.15 -17.81
CA THR A 464 -0.36 13.27 -17.35
C THR A 464 0.65 12.79 -16.32
N GLN A 465 1.87 13.36 -16.38
CA GLN A 465 2.94 13.17 -15.41
C GLN A 465 3.14 14.47 -14.65
N VAL A 466 3.00 14.44 -13.31
CA VAL A 466 3.17 15.62 -12.46
C VAL A 466 4.48 15.51 -11.68
N VAL A 467 5.22 16.59 -11.62
CA VAL A 467 6.50 16.67 -10.91
C VAL A 467 6.53 17.84 -9.95
N ALA A 468 7.24 17.66 -8.83
CA ALA A 468 7.31 18.65 -7.74
C ALA A 468 8.09 19.93 -8.08
N SER A 469 8.88 19.94 -9.17
CA SER A 469 9.76 21.07 -9.50
C SER A 469 10.05 21.17 -10.99
N GLN A 470 10.53 22.36 -11.43
CA GLN A 470 11.04 22.54 -12.79
C GLN A 470 12.33 21.74 -13.01
N TYR A 471 13.14 21.57 -11.96
CA TYR A 471 14.32 20.69 -12.01
C TYR A 471 13.92 19.26 -12.43
N LEU A 472 12.93 18.70 -11.79
CA LEU A 472 12.42 17.37 -12.15
C LEU A 472 11.81 17.35 -13.56
N ALA A 473 11.09 18.41 -13.95
CA ALA A 473 10.59 18.50 -15.32
C ALA A 473 11.72 18.47 -16.37
N ASN A 474 12.81 19.19 -16.12
CA ASN A 474 13.99 19.18 -16.99
C ASN A 474 14.67 17.79 -16.99
N TYR A 475 14.69 17.10 -15.85
CA TYR A 475 15.22 15.75 -15.73
C TYR A 475 14.39 14.74 -16.54
N TYR A 476 13.06 14.85 -16.48
CA TYR A 476 12.13 14.03 -17.28
C TYR A 476 12.35 14.23 -18.78
N GLN A 477 12.53 15.49 -19.22
CA GLN A 477 12.82 15.80 -20.62
C GLN A 477 14.16 15.20 -21.11
N GLN A 478 15.14 15.05 -20.21
CA GLN A 478 16.40 14.36 -20.53
C GLN A 478 16.22 12.84 -20.62
N LEU A 479 15.38 12.27 -19.78
CA LEU A 479 15.09 10.84 -19.78
C LEU A 479 14.24 10.41 -20.98
N ASN A 480 13.20 11.16 -21.27
CA ASN A 480 12.26 10.90 -22.37
C ASN A 480 11.69 12.21 -22.93
N PRO A 481 12.27 12.78 -24.00
CA PRO A 481 11.78 14.02 -24.62
C PRO A 481 10.34 13.94 -25.16
N GLU A 482 9.83 12.74 -25.46
CA GLU A 482 8.48 12.54 -26.02
C GLU A 482 7.37 12.79 -24.98
N THR A 483 7.71 12.83 -23.68
CA THR A 483 6.73 13.05 -22.61
C THR A 483 6.42 14.53 -22.35
N GLN A 484 7.04 15.46 -23.08
CA GLN A 484 6.95 16.90 -22.81
C GLN A 484 5.51 17.43 -22.74
N ASP A 485 4.63 16.96 -23.63
CA ASP A 485 3.23 17.41 -23.69
C ASP A 485 2.39 16.89 -22.50
N LYS A 486 2.78 15.78 -21.89
CA LYS A 486 2.13 15.17 -20.73
C LYS A 486 2.64 15.73 -19.40
N LEU A 487 3.77 16.43 -19.40
CA LEU A 487 4.46 16.85 -18.18
C LEU A 487 3.86 18.13 -17.61
N ARG A 488 3.54 18.11 -16.31
CA ARG A 488 3.02 19.25 -15.56
C ARG A 488 3.87 19.47 -14.30
N VAL A 489 4.07 20.72 -13.95
CA VAL A 489 4.73 21.09 -12.68
C VAL A 489 3.66 21.52 -11.70
N CYS A 490 3.63 20.87 -10.53
CA CYS A 490 2.88 21.29 -9.37
C CYS A 490 3.83 21.27 -8.16
N ARG A 491 4.21 22.44 -7.67
CA ARG A 491 5.16 22.57 -6.55
C ARG A 491 4.50 22.20 -5.24
N ILE A 492 5.26 21.58 -4.37
CA ILE A 492 4.88 21.42 -2.96
C ILE A 492 4.80 22.82 -2.36
N ASN A 493 3.73 23.10 -1.62
CA ASN A 493 3.53 24.37 -0.94
C ASN A 493 3.25 24.11 0.55
N VAL A 494 3.13 25.18 1.34
CA VAL A 494 2.97 25.09 2.80
C VAL A 494 1.82 25.97 3.29
N ASP A 495 1.13 25.51 4.32
CA ASP A 495 0.11 26.32 5.03
C ASP A 495 0.79 27.47 5.78
N THR A 496 0.88 28.63 5.13
CA THR A 496 1.52 29.84 5.67
C THR A 496 0.71 30.49 6.80
N GLN A 497 -0.53 30.08 7.04
CA GLN A 497 -1.34 30.53 8.16
C GLN A 497 -1.03 29.70 9.42
N LYS A 498 -0.89 28.40 9.26
CA LYS A 498 -0.47 27.49 10.33
C LYS A 498 1.02 27.72 10.69
N TRP A 499 1.89 27.78 9.69
CA TRP A 499 3.34 27.93 9.87
C TRP A 499 3.73 29.40 10.11
N GLN A 500 3.54 29.86 11.35
CA GLN A 500 3.94 31.18 11.82
C GLN A 500 4.87 31.07 13.01
N ARG A 501 5.83 32.02 13.12
CA ARG A 501 6.75 32.02 14.25
C ARG A 501 6.01 32.38 15.54
N ASP A 502 6.10 31.51 16.53
CA ASP A 502 5.58 31.75 17.87
C ASP A 502 6.73 32.13 18.83
N PHE A 503 6.76 33.39 19.25
CA PHE A 503 7.82 33.88 20.12
C PHE A 503 7.69 33.42 21.58
N ASP A 504 6.49 33.19 22.04
CA ASP A 504 6.25 32.70 23.42
C ASP A 504 6.67 31.23 23.51
N LYS A 505 6.27 30.42 22.56
CA LYS A 505 6.69 29.01 22.44
C LYS A 505 8.19 28.85 22.16
N ARG A 506 8.77 29.78 21.42
CA ARG A 506 10.23 29.81 21.21
C ARG A 506 11.00 29.78 22.53
N GLN A 507 10.64 30.65 23.48
CA GLN A 507 11.33 30.74 24.78
C GLN A 507 11.10 29.47 25.61
N GLU A 508 9.85 28.98 25.66
CA GLU A 508 9.48 27.76 26.36
C GLU A 508 10.29 26.54 25.88
N ILE A 509 10.39 26.35 24.55
CA ILE A 509 11.15 25.24 23.97
C ILE A 509 12.66 25.39 24.24
N ARG A 510 13.20 26.60 24.14
CA ARG A 510 14.63 26.83 24.42
C ARG A 510 14.96 26.53 25.88
N ASP A 511 14.09 26.93 26.83
CA ASP A 511 14.25 26.63 28.25
C ASP A 511 14.15 25.12 28.51
N ARG A 512 13.16 24.43 27.91
CA ARG A 512 12.99 22.98 27.97
C ARG A 512 14.23 22.22 27.47
N LEU A 513 14.84 22.69 26.39
CA LEU A 513 16.03 22.07 25.80
C LEU A 513 17.35 22.54 26.47
N GLY A 514 17.31 23.45 27.44
CA GLY A 514 18.51 24.02 28.06
C GLY A 514 19.39 24.79 27.08
N ILE A 515 18.79 25.55 26.18
CA ILE A 515 19.49 26.38 25.19
C ILE A 515 19.66 27.79 25.76
N SER A 516 20.91 28.20 25.97
CA SER A 516 21.24 29.56 26.44
C SER A 516 20.64 30.63 25.51
N PRO A 517 20.18 31.78 26.05
CA PRO A 517 19.71 32.89 25.20
C PRO A 517 20.73 33.36 24.12
N ASP A 518 22.01 33.27 24.40
CA ASP A 518 23.08 33.68 23.51
C ASP A 518 23.54 32.58 22.53
N ALA A 519 23.10 31.36 22.72
CA ALA A 519 23.45 30.25 21.81
C ALA A 519 22.58 30.26 20.55
N ILE A 520 23.19 30.01 19.40
CA ILE A 520 22.49 29.88 18.12
C ILE A 520 22.04 28.47 17.91
N ALA A 521 20.71 28.27 17.80
CA ALA A 521 20.11 26.97 17.57
C ALA A 521 20.06 26.64 16.07
N ILE A 522 20.76 25.58 15.68
CA ILE A 522 20.81 25.06 14.29
C ILE A 522 19.94 23.81 14.23
N LEU A 523 18.90 23.86 13.38
CA LEU A 523 17.91 22.81 13.24
C LEU A 523 18.25 21.88 12.06
N PHE A 524 18.13 20.59 12.32
CA PHE A 524 18.21 19.51 11.32
C PHE A 524 16.95 18.62 11.44
N PRO A 525 15.84 18.97 10.77
CA PRO A 525 14.58 18.25 10.83
C PRO A 525 14.54 17.22 9.69
N ALA A 526 15.12 16.06 9.90
CA ALA A 526 15.26 15.08 8.83
C ALA A 526 15.35 13.63 9.39
N ARG A 527 14.90 12.67 8.61
CA ARG A 527 15.20 11.25 8.87
C ARG A 527 16.71 11.02 8.84
N ILE A 528 17.19 10.18 9.73
CA ILE A 528 18.62 9.91 9.87
C ILE A 528 19.06 8.80 8.89
N VAL A 529 19.10 9.18 7.61
CA VAL A 529 19.37 8.29 6.45
C VAL A 529 20.50 8.90 5.58
N PRO A 530 21.20 8.10 4.74
CA PRO A 530 22.31 8.59 3.89
C PRO A 530 21.93 9.81 3.01
N GLN A 531 20.70 9.82 2.49
CA GLN A 531 20.20 10.94 1.68
C GLN A 531 20.35 12.29 2.39
N LYS A 532 20.13 12.34 3.70
CA LYS A 532 20.19 13.57 4.51
C LYS A 532 21.58 13.90 5.05
N ARG A 533 22.56 13.00 4.84
CA ARG A 533 23.97 13.13 5.24
C ARG A 533 24.18 13.55 6.70
N PRO A 534 23.64 12.80 7.68
CA PRO A 534 23.70 13.17 9.09
C PRO A 534 25.15 13.27 9.60
N PHE A 535 26.07 12.49 9.06
CA PHE A 535 27.49 12.53 9.45
C PHE A 535 28.16 13.83 9.02
N LEU A 536 27.83 14.37 7.85
CA LEU A 536 28.31 15.67 7.39
C LEU A 536 27.76 16.80 8.27
N PHE A 537 26.48 16.71 8.65
CA PHE A 537 25.89 17.66 9.60
C PHE A 537 26.68 17.68 10.92
N VAL A 538 27.00 16.51 11.49
CA VAL A 538 27.81 16.41 12.73
C VAL A 538 29.20 17.04 12.55
N ASP A 539 29.87 16.79 11.41
CA ASP A 539 31.19 17.38 11.12
C ASP A 539 31.16 18.92 11.01
N ILE A 540 30.12 19.48 10.38
CA ILE A 540 29.91 20.92 10.29
C ILE A 540 29.75 21.53 11.69
N ILE A 541 28.87 20.92 12.55
CA ILE A 541 28.68 21.41 13.92
C ILE A 541 29.99 21.31 14.75
N ALA A 542 30.70 20.20 14.63
CA ALA A 542 32.00 20.01 15.30
C ALA A 542 32.99 21.18 14.94
N LYS A 543 33.05 21.56 13.66
CA LYS A 543 33.91 22.64 13.22
C LYS A 543 33.45 24.04 13.68
N LEU A 544 32.16 24.29 13.84
CA LEU A 544 31.65 25.52 14.46
C LEU A 544 32.08 25.61 15.93
N VAL A 545 31.98 24.47 16.67
CA VAL A 545 32.43 24.40 18.09
C VAL A 545 33.94 24.56 18.20
N GLU A 546 34.75 23.95 17.33
CA GLU A 546 36.21 24.16 17.29
C GLU A 546 36.60 25.64 17.06
N ARG A 547 35.78 26.42 16.38
CA ARG A 547 35.92 27.87 16.19
C ARG A 547 35.41 28.69 17.38
N ASN A 548 35.04 28.07 18.49
CA ASN A 548 34.51 28.67 19.73
C ASN A 548 33.19 29.46 19.49
N LEU A 549 32.38 29.08 18.54
CA LEU A 549 31.06 29.66 18.31
C LEU A 549 30.04 28.97 19.25
N SER A 550 29.16 29.81 19.87
CA SER A 550 28.12 29.31 20.77
C SER A 550 26.93 28.79 19.95
N VAL A 551 26.98 27.51 19.61
CA VAL A 551 25.93 26.83 18.83
C VAL A 551 25.33 25.64 19.57
N VAL A 552 24.06 25.35 19.32
CA VAL A 552 23.37 24.13 19.74
C VAL A 552 22.67 23.53 18.52
N ALA A 553 22.88 22.25 18.29
CA ALA A 553 22.24 21.51 17.20
C ALA A 553 20.95 20.84 17.72
N ILE A 554 19.82 21.10 17.06
CA ILE A 554 18.55 20.44 17.32
C ILE A 554 18.30 19.46 16.17
N ILE A 555 18.21 18.17 16.49
CA ILE A 555 17.88 17.11 15.52
C ILE A 555 16.46 16.64 15.79
N LEU A 556 15.59 16.76 14.78
CA LEU A 556 14.22 16.23 14.81
C LEU A 556 14.12 15.06 13.81
N GLY A 557 14.13 13.84 14.32
CA GLY A 557 13.98 12.64 13.51
C GLY A 557 14.84 11.48 14.01
N SER A 558 14.49 10.30 13.50
CA SER A 558 15.19 9.04 13.74
C SER A 558 15.29 8.29 12.40
N ASP A 559 15.95 7.21 12.35
CA ASP A 559 15.95 6.15 11.33
C ASP A 559 17.19 5.26 11.58
N TYR A 560 17.50 4.33 10.67
CA TYR A 560 18.49 3.28 10.88
C TYR A 560 19.94 3.74 11.08
N LEU A 561 20.32 4.98 10.74
CA LEU A 561 21.66 5.54 11.07
C LEU A 561 21.70 6.31 12.40
N TYR A 562 20.62 6.27 13.20
CA TYR A 562 20.55 7.01 14.46
C TYR A 562 21.67 6.64 15.43
N ASP A 563 21.86 5.34 15.68
CA ASP A 563 22.87 4.83 16.63
C ASP A 563 24.30 5.14 16.16
N ASP A 564 24.57 5.03 14.87
CA ASP A 564 25.88 5.36 14.29
C ASP A 564 26.17 6.86 14.38
N MET A 565 25.17 7.71 14.17
CA MET A 565 25.30 9.16 14.34
C MET A 565 25.56 9.51 15.80
N GLN A 566 24.82 8.87 16.75
CA GLN A 566 25.02 9.06 18.18
C GLN A 566 26.44 8.64 18.60
N ALA A 567 26.91 7.49 18.12
CA ALA A 567 28.28 7.01 18.38
C ALA A 567 29.35 8.00 17.86
N LYS A 568 29.10 8.65 16.70
CA LYS A 568 29.99 9.69 16.17
C LYS A 568 30.00 10.94 17.06
N ILE A 569 28.84 11.40 17.53
CA ILE A 569 28.72 12.54 18.47
C ILE A 569 29.46 12.25 19.76
N ASP A 570 29.32 11.05 20.31
CA ASP A 570 29.99 10.61 21.51
C ASP A 570 31.53 10.55 21.35
N LYS A 571 31.99 10.04 20.21
CA LYS A 571 33.42 9.98 19.88
C LYS A 571 34.06 11.37 19.77
N LEU A 572 33.28 12.37 19.37
CA LEU A 572 33.74 13.77 19.22
C LEU A 572 33.55 14.60 20.51
N ASP A 573 33.02 14.02 21.60
CA ASP A 573 32.72 14.69 22.88
C ASP A 573 31.77 15.90 22.72
N LEU A 574 30.73 15.74 21.88
CA LEU A 574 29.80 16.80 21.51
C LEU A 574 28.40 16.67 22.13
N GLN A 575 28.18 15.74 23.09
CA GLN A 575 26.84 15.47 23.66
C GLN A 575 26.20 16.73 24.27
N SER A 576 27.00 17.63 24.84
CA SER A 576 26.49 18.89 25.42
C SER A 576 25.95 19.89 24.38
N VAL A 577 26.33 19.74 23.10
CA VAL A 577 25.95 20.63 21.99
C VAL A 577 24.68 20.12 21.28
N PHE A 578 24.43 18.82 21.27
CA PHE A 578 23.32 18.22 20.55
C PHE A 578 22.07 18.05 21.43
N ARG A 579 20.90 18.27 20.83
CA ARG A 579 19.57 17.99 21.36
C ARG A 579 18.86 17.14 20.34
N ILE A 580 18.78 15.82 20.61
CA ILE A 580 18.25 14.85 19.66
C ILE A 580 16.87 14.41 20.13
N LEU A 581 15.88 14.59 19.25
CA LEU A 581 14.46 14.29 19.48
C LEU A 581 14.05 13.28 18.39
N PRO A 582 13.94 11.99 18.72
CA PRO A 582 13.63 10.95 17.72
C PRO A 582 12.26 11.14 17.06
N SER A 583 11.31 11.73 17.79
CA SER A 583 9.98 12.09 17.28
C SER A 583 9.48 13.36 17.95
N ALA A 584 8.59 14.06 17.27
CA ALA A 584 7.81 15.18 17.81
C ALA A 584 6.37 15.08 17.30
N ALA A 585 5.39 15.50 18.13
CA ALA A 585 4.01 15.59 17.68
C ALA A 585 3.91 16.62 16.54
N PRO A 586 3.02 16.43 15.54
CA PRO A 586 2.93 17.33 14.37
C PRO A 586 2.78 18.81 14.71
N ASP A 587 2.05 19.11 15.80
CA ASP A 587 1.86 20.49 16.24
C ASP A 587 3.08 21.05 17.00
N GLU A 588 3.88 20.22 17.68
CA GLU A 588 5.14 20.62 18.32
C GLU A 588 6.24 20.94 17.32
N VAL A 589 6.21 20.34 16.10
CA VAL A 589 7.25 20.58 15.09
C VAL A 589 7.43 22.08 14.80
N ILE A 590 6.34 22.84 14.66
CA ILE A 590 6.37 24.30 14.45
C ILE A 590 7.09 25.02 15.59
N GLU A 591 6.91 24.55 16.84
CA GLU A 591 7.55 25.13 18.03
C GLU A 591 9.08 24.96 17.97
N PHE A 592 9.59 23.79 17.53
CA PHE A 592 11.02 23.57 17.34
C PHE A 592 11.61 24.43 16.25
N TYR A 593 10.90 24.61 15.12
CA TYR A 593 11.33 25.56 14.09
C TYR A 593 11.34 26.99 14.66
N SER A 594 10.31 27.41 15.42
CA SER A 594 10.25 28.73 16.07
C SER A 594 11.39 28.93 17.07
N ALA A 595 11.82 27.87 17.79
CA ALA A 595 12.93 27.89 18.73
C ALA A 595 14.31 28.03 18.04
N SER A 596 14.39 27.76 16.74
CA SER A 596 15.63 27.71 15.98
C SER A 596 16.01 29.04 15.36
N ASP A 597 17.30 29.21 15.03
CA ASP A 597 17.88 30.41 14.43
C ASP A 597 18.33 30.18 12.98
N ILE A 598 18.69 28.94 12.62
CA ILE A 598 19.16 28.54 11.29
C ILE A 598 18.66 27.13 11.02
N LEU A 599 18.19 26.89 9.80
CA LEU A 599 17.99 25.54 9.26
C LEU A 599 19.23 25.11 8.49
N LEU A 600 19.76 23.90 8.74
CA LEU A 600 20.88 23.33 7.98
C LEU A 600 20.51 21.95 7.42
N LEU A 601 20.48 21.86 6.07
CA LEU A 601 20.16 20.63 5.32
C LEU A 601 21.23 20.30 4.27
N PRO A 602 22.28 19.52 4.60
CA PRO A 602 23.35 19.15 3.68
C PRO A 602 23.03 17.91 2.84
N SER A 603 21.80 17.78 2.37
CA SER A 603 21.27 16.60 1.68
C SER A 603 22.08 16.20 0.44
N GLU A 604 22.12 14.90 0.14
CA GLU A 604 22.78 14.34 -1.03
C GLU A 604 21.99 14.60 -2.31
N TYR A 605 20.68 14.47 -2.26
CA TYR A 605 19.71 14.75 -3.32
C TYR A 605 18.35 15.12 -2.72
N GLU A 606 17.58 15.92 -3.44
CA GLU A 606 16.22 16.38 -3.05
C GLU A 606 15.39 16.64 -4.30
N GLY A 607 14.07 16.45 -4.21
CA GLY A 607 13.15 17.06 -5.17
C GLY A 607 13.03 18.58 -4.88
N ILE A 608 12.23 18.92 -3.88
CA ILE A 608 12.26 20.17 -3.10
C ILE A 608 11.94 19.79 -1.65
N SER A 609 12.76 20.25 -0.71
CA SER A 609 12.56 19.90 0.70
C SER A 609 11.43 20.69 1.35
N LEU A 610 10.41 19.99 1.89
CA LEU A 610 9.33 20.62 2.66
C LEU A 610 9.86 21.37 3.89
N ALA A 611 10.90 20.83 4.55
CA ALA A 611 11.54 21.48 5.69
C ALA A 611 12.06 22.90 5.39
N ILE A 612 12.43 23.19 4.14
CA ILE A 612 12.83 24.52 3.71
C ILE A 612 11.62 25.47 3.66
N TYR A 613 10.48 25.03 3.11
CA TYR A 613 9.24 25.80 3.12
C TYR A 613 8.79 26.14 4.55
N GLU A 614 8.88 25.17 5.45
CA GLU A 614 8.53 25.30 6.86
C GLU A 614 9.42 26.33 7.57
N ALA A 615 10.75 26.20 7.40
CA ALA A 615 11.72 27.14 8.00
C ALA A 615 11.52 28.57 7.47
N MET A 616 11.39 28.73 6.15
CA MET A 616 11.13 30.04 5.54
C MET A 616 9.82 30.64 6.05
N SER A 617 8.78 29.81 6.25
CA SER A 617 7.49 30.26 6.77
C SER A 617 7.57 30.83 8.19
N VAL A 618 8.42 30.29 9.05
CA VAL A 618 8.65 30.79 10.42
C VAL A 618 9.84 31.73 10.51
N GLN A 619 10.28 32.34 9.42
CA GLN A 619 11.38 33.32 9.37
C GLN A 619 12.73 32.79 9.85
N VAL A 620 13.01 31.49 9.63
CA VAL A 620 14.30 30.87 9.91
C VAL A 620 15.14 30.86 8.66
N PRO A 621 16.32 31.50 8.63
CA PRO A 621 17.25 31.44 7.52
C PRO A 621 17.64 30.01 7.18
N VAL A 622 17.69 29.70 5.88
CA VAL A 622 18.00 28.39 5.35
C VAL A 622 19.42 28.33 4.83
N VAL A 623 20.16 27.29 5.22
CA VAL A 623 21.42 26.86 4.62
C VAL A 623 21.24 25.43 4.16
N ALA A 624 21.32 25.19 2.85
CA ALA A 624 21.06 23.87 2.30
C ALA A 624 22.02 23.51 1.17
N ALA A 625 22.12 22.25 0.80
CA ALA A 625 22.84 21.81 -0.37
C ALA A 625 22.18 22.36 -1.66
N ASP A 626 22.97 22.76 -2.64
CA ASP A 626 22.48 23.15 -3.98
C ASP A 626 22.23 21.88 -4.82
N VAL A 627 21.11 21.20 -4.52
CA VAL A 627 20.71 19.96 -5.17
C VAL A 627 19.22 19.99 -5.53
N GLY A 628 18.84 19.29 -6.59
CA GLY A 628 17.44 19.17 -6.98
C GLY A 628 16.79 20.50 -7.32
N GLY A 629 15.53 20.66 -6.91
CA GLY A 629 14.74 21.87 -7.12
C GLY A 629 14.92 22.95 -6.04
N GLN A 630 15.89 22.85 -5.12
CA GLN A 630 15.99 23.78 -3.99
C GLN A 630 16.26 25.22 -4.43
N ALA A 631 16.95 25.42 -5.55
CA ALA A 631 17.22 26.75 -6.14
C ALA A 631 15.91 27.44 -6.66
N GLU A 632 14.84 26.73 -6.86
CA GLU A 632 13.52 27.31 -7.19
C GLU A 632 12.88 28.01 -5.98
N LEU A 633 13.20 27.51 -4.78
CA LEU A 633 12.64 28.01 -3.52
C LEU A 633 13.56 29.03 -2.87
N VAL A 634 14.84 28.71 -2.74
CA VAL A 634 15.85 29.54 -2.05
C VAL A 634 16.58 30.40 -3.06
N THR A 635 16.50 31.74 -2.87
CA THR A 635 17.27 32.72 -3.64
C THR A 635 18.35 33.35 -2.78
N PRO A 636 19.34 34.05 -3.36
CA PRO A 636 20.42 34.70 -2.59
C PRO A 636 19.92 35.66 -1.49
N GLU A 637 18.70 36.21 -1.63
CA GLU A 637 18.10 37.14 -0.66
C GLU A 637 17.38 36.37 0.48
N THR A 638 16.99 35.12 0.25
CA THR A 638 16.09 34.36 1.14
C THR A 638 16.77 33.16 1.83
N GLY A 639 18.03 32.88 1.48
CA GLY A 639 18.79 31.78 2.08
C GLY A 639 20.09 31.52 1.31
N PHE A 640 20.74 30.42 1.61
CA PHE A 640 22.04 30.07 1.06
C PHE A 640 22.07 28.64 0.58
N LEU A 641 22.40 28.43 -0.68
CA LEU A 641 22.64 27.12 -1.26
C LEU A 641 24.15 26.87 -1.39
N VAL A 642 24.60 25.74 -0.88
CA VAL A 642 26.02 25.36 -0.90
C VAL A 642 26.22 24.30 -1.98
N PRO A 643 27.03 24.57 -3.02
CA PRO A 643 27.33 23.60 -4.06
C PRO A 643 28.02 22.35 -3.49
N LYS A 644 27.68 21.18 -4.02
CA LYS A 644 28.36 19.92 -3.71
C LYS A 644 29.86 20.03 -4.06
N GLY A 645 30.71 19.71 -3.10
CA GLY A 645 32.18 19.81 -3.25
C GLY A 645 32.81 18.48 -3.73
N GLN A 646 34.13 18.52 -3.87
CA GLN A 646 34.93 17.33 -4.16
C GLN A 646 35.36 16.61 -2.85
N GLY A 647 34.37 16.17 -2.06
CA GLY A 647 34.56 15.47 -0.79
C GLY A 647 34.13 16.26 0.44
N ASP A 648 33.82 15.55 1.51
CA ASP A 648 33.21 16.08 2.72
C ASP A 648 33.99 17.23 3.38
N ALA A 649 35.30 17.16 3.41
CA ALA A 649 36.13 18.23 3.99
C ALA A 649 36.00 19.58 3.26
N ALA A 650 35.92 19.56 1.93
CA ALA A 650 35.72 20.77 1.13
C ALA A 650 34.30 21.33 1.30
N GLU A 651 33.32 20.44 1.40
CA GLU A 651 31.94 20.85 1.65
C GLU A 651 31.76 21.42 3.07
N VAL A 652 32.38 20.84 4.11
CA VAL A 652 32.38 21.41 5.47
C VAL A 652 32.86 22.86 5.44
N GLU A 653 34.01 23.16 4.79
CA GLU A 653 34.49 24.54 4.70
C GLU A 653 33.55 25.45 3.91
N ALA A 654 32.90 24.97 2.84
CA ALA A 654 31.90 25.73 2.10
C ALA A 654 30.69 26.07 2.98
N TYR A 655 30.19 25.14 3.77
CA TYR A 655 29.12 25.38 4.76
C TYR A 655 29.56 26.39 5.84
N LEU A 656 30.77 26.28 6.35
CA LEU A 656 31.30 27.19 7.36
C LEU A 656 31.40 28.63 6.85
N ASN A 657 31.79 28.85 5.59
CA ASN A 657 31.86 30.18 4.97
C ASN A 657 30.49 30.89 4.97
N VAL A 658 29.40 30.16 4.97
CA VAL A 658 28.02 30.66 5.03
C VAL A 658 27.53 30.76 6.49
N LEU A 659 27.78 29.71 7.28
CA LEU A 659 27.22 29.59 8.65
C LEU A 659 27.90 30.56 9.62
N VAL A 660 29.22 30.80 9.55
CA VAL A 660 29.91 31.67 10.47
C VAL A 660 29.32 33.11 10.47
N PRO A 661 29.14 33.78 9.32
CA PRO A 661 28.46 35.08 9.30
C PRO A 661 27.04 35.04 9.84
N LEU A 662 26.28 33.94 9.59
CA LEU A 662 24.92 33.81 10.12
C LEU A 662 24.90 33.59 11.63
N VAL A 663 25.90 32.91 12.19
CA VAL A 663 26.02 32.72 13.65
C VAL A 663 26.37 34.05 14.35
N GLU A 664 27.24 34.86 13.76
CA GLU A 664 27.77 36.09 14.34
C GLU A 664 26.85 37.30 14.16
N ASP A 665 26.10 37.42 13.05
CA ASP A 665 25.28 38.60 12.71
C ASP A 665 23.77 38.32 12.81
N ALA A 666 23.17 38.77 13.92
CA ALA A 666 21.72 38.67 14.16
C ALA A 666 20.90 39.50 13.13
N ASN A 667 21.39 40.63 12.64
CA ASN A 667 20.69 41.44 11.65
C ASN A 667 20.65 40.73 10.29
N LEU A 668 21.71 39.98 9.95
CA LEU A 668 21.72 39.18 8.75
C LEU A 668 20.65 38.07 8.84
N ARG A 669 20.55 37.34 9.98
CA ARG A 669 19.53 36.31 10.20
C ARG A 669 18.11 36.87 10.08
N ASP A 670 17.85 38.01 10.75
CA ASP A 670 16.54 38.69 10.73
C ASP A 670 16.13 39.11 9.31
N ARG A 671 17.06 39.75 8.58
CA ARG A 671 16.84 40.23 7.19
C ARG A 671 16.53 39.05 6.25
N VAL A 672 17.34 37.98 6.28
CA VAL A 672 17.19 36.82 5.43
C VAL A 672 15.90 36.06 5.79
N GLY A 673 15.63 35.88 7.08
CA GLY A 673 14.43 35.19 7.54
C GLY A 673 13.13 35.91 7.15
N LYS A 674 13.09 37.23 7.25
CA LYS A 674 11.92 38.03 6.79
C LYS A 674 11.72 37.94 5.27
N ALA A 675 12.79 38.07 4.49
CA ALA A 675 12.71 37.92 3.04
C ALA A 675 12.25 36.51 2.64
N ALA A 676 12.72 35.46 3.36
CA ALA A 676 12.32 34.10 3.16
C ALA A 676 10.78 33.91 3.36
N ARG A 677 10.24 34.43 4.47
CA ARG A 677 8.80 34.39 4.72
C ARG A 677 7.99 35.15 3.69
N GLU A 678 8.40 36.36 3.33
CA GLU A 678 7.70 37.15 2.30
C GLU A 678 7.62 36.40 0.97
N ARG A 679 8.70 35.70 0.58
CA ARG A 679 8.73 34.89 -0.63
C ARG A 679 7.72 33.72 -0.54
N VAL A 680 7.74 32.95 0.57
CA VAL A 680 6.86 31.79 0.72
C VAL A 680 5.38 32.21 0.77
N VAL A 681 5.04 33.21 1.55
CA VAL A 681 3.67 33.74 1.65
C VAL A 681 3.14 34.24 0.29
N ARG A 682 4.02 34.83 -0.54
CA ARG A 682 3.62 35.37 -1.86
C ARG A 682 3.49 34.30 -2.92
N HIS A 683 4.36 33.29 -2.94
CA HIS A 683 4.50 32.40 -4.09
C HIS A 683 4.12 30.93 -3.82
N PHE A 684 4.10 30.52 -2.56
CA PHE A 684 3.97 29.10 -2.18
C PHE A 684 2.91 28.82 -1.08
N PRO A 685 1.77 29.56 -1.03
CA PRO A 685 0.69 29.19 -0.12
C PRO A 685 0.08 27.85 -0.54
N LEU A 686 -0.36 27.07 0.44
CA LEU A 686 -0.90 25.72 0.23
C LEU A 686 -2.04 25.70 -0.79
N GLU A 687 -2.92 26.68 -0.74
CA GLU A 687 -4.06 26.81 -1.65
C GLU A 687 -3.65 26.81 -3.13
N ASN A 688 -2.53 27.47 -3.47
CA ASN A 688 -2.04 27.50 -4.85
C ASN A 688 -1.65 26.09 -5.36
N MET A 689 -1.15 25.22 -4.48
CA MET A 689 -0.85 23.83 -4.82
C MET A 689 -2.15 23.04 -5.07
N VAL A 690 -3.10 23.21 -4.19
CA VAL A 690 -4.40 22.53 -4.30
C VAL A 690 -5.15 22.98 -5.55
N ASP A 691 -5.22 24.31 -5.80
CA ASP A 691 -5.82 24.88 -7.01
C ASP A 691 -5.16 24.31 -8.27
N ARG A 692 -3.82 24.25 -8.28
CA ARG A 692 -3.08 23.72 -9.42
C ARG A 692 -3.32 22.21 -9.63
N MET A 693 -3.42 21.42 -8.58
CA MET A 693 -3.76 20.01 -8.70
C MET A 693 -5.19 19.80 -9.20
N GLU A 694 -6.13 20.61 -8.72
CA GLU A 694 -7.54 20.55 -9.20
C GLU A 694 -7.67 20.96 -10.68
N GLU A 695 -6.91 21.97 -11.14
CA GLU A 695 -6.77 22.30 -12.55
C GLU A 695 -6.24 21.11 -13.37
N ILE A 696 -5.15 20.47 -12.88
CA ILE A 696 -4.56 19.30 -13.54
C ILE A 696 -5.55 18.13 -13.56
N PHE A 697 -6.26 17.85 -12.49
CA PHE A 697 -7.29 16.81 -12.45
C PHE A 697 -8.42 17.08 -13.45
N THR A 698 -8.82 18.33 -13.59
CA THR A 698 -9.83 18.73 -14.58
C THR A 698 -9.32 18.57 -16.00
N GLU A 699 -8.09 18.99 -16.27
CA GLU A 699 -7.43 18.87 -17.58
C GLU A 699 -7.26 17.39 -17.99
N VAL A 700 -6.74 16.55 -17.09
CA VAL A 700 -6.44 15.15 -17.40
C VAL A 700 -7.70 14.33 -17.68
N ARG A 701 -8.81 14.61 -16.99
CA ARG A 701 -10.10 13.96 -17.29
C ARG A 701 -10.59 14.28 -18.69
N GLN A 702 -10.42 15.53 -19.15
CA GLN A 702 -10.77 15.90 -20.52
C GLN A 702 -9.86 15.21 -21.55
N LEU A 703 -8.59 14.99 -21.20
CA LEU A 703 -7.66 14.25 -22.05
C LEU A 703 -8.06 12.78 -22.13
N ALA A 704 -8.33 12.11 -21.02
CA ALA A 704 -8.72 10.71 -20.98
C ALA A 704 -9.97 10.41 -21.85
N GLN A 705 -10.99 11.27 -21.80
CA GLN A 705 -12.19 11.12 -22.63
C GLN A 705 -11.92 11.17 -24.15
N ASN A 706 -10.79 11.68 -24.58
CA ASN A 706 -10.43 11.85 -25.99
C ASN A 706 -9.26 10.95 -26.42
N ASN A 707 -8.63 10.21 -25.49
CA ASN A 707 -7.49 9.35 -25.78
C ASN A 707 -7.93 8.01 -26.35
N THR A 708 -7.11 7.52 -27.29
CA THR A 708 -7.21 6.11 -27.73
C THR A 708 -6.19 5.31 -26.90
N PRO A 709 -6.64 4.25 -26.20
CA PRO A 709 -5.71 3.43 -25.41
C PRO A 709 -4.55 2.91 -26.27
N PRO A 710 -3.32 2.87 -25.75
CA PRO A 710 -2.22 2.24 -26.46
C PRO A 710 -2.52 0.77 -26.71
N ASP A 711 -2.09 0.26 -27.88
CA ASP A 711 -2.23 -1.17 -28.23
C ASP A 711 -1.26 -1.98 -27.37
N VAL A 712 -1.78 -2.66 -26.38
CA VAL A 712 -1.01 -3.48 -25.42
C VAL A 712 -1.15 -4.94 -25.82
N ASN A 713 -0.02 -5.63 -25.93
CA ASN A 713 -0.08 -7.09 -25.97
C ASN A 713 -0.41 -7.61 -24.54
N PRO A 714 -1.64 -8.06 -24.27
CA PRO A 714 -2.06 -8.40 -22.91
C PRO A 714 -1.22 -9.55 -22.31
N VAL A 715 -0.74 -10.48 -23.14
CA VAL A 715 0.07 -11.60 -22.68
C VAL A 715 1.44 -11.14 -22.16
N LEU A 716 2.10 -10.20 -22.86
CA LEU A 716 3.40 -9.66 -22.41
C LEU A 716 3.26 -8.80 -21.16
N ALA A 717 2.18 -8.06 -21.04
CA ALA A 717 1.88 -7.27 -19.85
C ALA A 717 1.67 -8.20 -18.64
N GLU A 718 0.87 -9.25 -18.81
CA GLU A 718 0.59 -10.25 -17.77
C GLU A 718 1.85 -10.99 -17.34
N GLU A 719 2.67 -11.47 -18.27
CA GLU A 719 3.96 -12.10 -17.95
C GLU A 719 4.91 -11.15 -17.19
N SER A 720 4.92 -9.87 -17.54
CA SER A 720 5.74 -8.86 -16.86
C SER A 720 5.25 -8.59 -15.43
N LEU A 721 3.93 -8.54 -15.23
CA LEU A 721 3.34 -8.36 -13.90
C LEU A 721 3.61 -9.59 -13.01
N ILE A 722 3.41 -10.79 -13.52
CA ILE A 722 3.69 -12.03 -12.80
C ILE A 722 5.14 -12.08 -12.36
N TRP A 723 6.07 -11.83 -13.27
CA TRP A 723 7.50 -11.79 -12.93
C TRP A 723 7.85 -10.75 -11.86
N PHE A 724 7.25 -9.55 -11.93
CA PHE A 724 7.44 -8.51 -10.93
C PHE A 724 6.90 -8.94 -9.56
N LEU A 725 5.72 -9.57 -9.51
CA LEU A 725 5.11 -10.07 -8.28
C LEU A 725 5.94 -11.17 -7.63
N GLU A 726 6.46 -12.12 -8.41
CA GLU A 726 7.35 -13.18 -7.94
C GLU A 726 8.66 -12.62 -7.36
N TYR A 727 9.24 -11.62 -8.04
CA TYR A 727 10.43 -10.92 -7.55
C TYR A 727 10.15 -10.16 -6.24
N PHE A 728 9.04 -9.46 -6.15
CA PHE A 728 8.66 -8.69 -4.97
C PHE A 728 8.38 -9.60 -3.76
N GLU A 729 7.72 -10.73 -3.98
CA GLU A 729 7.50 -11.73 -2.94
C GLU A 729 8.81 -12.37 -2.47
N PHE A 730 9.72 -12.65 -3.38
CA PHE A 730 11.06 -13.15 -3.04
C PHE A 730 11.85 -12.15 -2.16
N GLU A 731 11.89 -10.86 -2.55
CA GLU A 731 12.54 -9.83 -1.74
C GLU A 731 11.95 -9.72 -0.33
N ARG A 732 10.62 -9.76 -0.22
CA ARG A 732 9.92 -9.69 1.07
C ARG A 732 10.26 -10.88 1.98
N ARG A 733 10.30 -12.10 1.42
CA ARG A 733 10.70 -13.31 2.18
C ARG A 733 12.12 -13.20 2.67
N MET A 734 13.04 -12.72 1.83
CA MET A 734 14.44 -12.55 2.21
C MET A 734 14.61 -11.47 3.30
N ALA A 735 13.91 -10.34 3.19
CA ALA A 735 13.94 -9.27 4.19
C ALA A 735 13.39 -9.75 5.55
N SER A 736 12.29 -10.50 5.56
CA SER A 736 11.71 -11.10 6.78
C SER A 736 12.68 -12.09 7.45
N GLN A 737 13.32 -12.95 6.67
CA GLN A 737 14.30 -13.90 7.21
C GLN A 737 15.54 -13.19 7.76
N TRP A 738 15.97 -12.12 7.09
CA TRP A 738 17.08 -11.29 7.57
C TRP A 738 16.75 -10.62 8.91
N GLN A 739 15.57 -10.00 9.04
CA GLN A 739 15.11 -9.39 10.28
C GLN A 739 15.02 -10.39 11.43
N LYS A 740 14.43 -11.56 11.21
CA LYS A 740 14.36 -12.63 12.21
C LYS A 740 15.74 -13.08 12.67
N THR A 741 16.69 -13.21 11.74
CA THR A 741 18.07 -13.60 12.04
C THR A 741 18.80 -12.51 12.82
N GLN A 742 18.62 -11.24 12.47
CA GLN A 742 19.21 -10.09 13.20
C GLN A 742 18.62 -9.96 14.62
N SER A 743 17.31 -10.07 14.76
CA SER A 743 16.65 -10.04 16.07
C SER A 743 17.20 -11.14 16.99
N TRP A 744 17.36 -12.35 16.45
CA TRP A 744 17.94 -13.47 17.19
C TRP A 744 19.41 -13.25 17.58
N VAL A 745 20.22 -12.68 16.69
CA VAL A 745 21.61 -12.33 17.02
C VAL A 745 21.68 -11.31 18.14
N ASN A 746 20.78 -10.30 18.11
CA ASN A 746 20.68 -9.29 19.16
C ASN A 746 20.25 -9.89 20.51
N GLU A 747 19.32 -10.83 20.51
CA GLU A 747 18.93 -11.57 21.73
C GLU A 747 20.10 -12.41 22.30
N LEU A 748 20.82 -13.11 21.44
CA LEU A 748 22.01 -13.85 21.86
C LEU A 748 23.09 -12.93 22.44
N GLN A 749 23.29 -11.74 21.86
CA GLN A 749 24.21 -10.74 22.40
C GLN A 749 23.74 -10.22 23.77
N LYS A 750 22.46 -9.86 23.92
CA LYS A 750 21.90 -9.48 25.22
C LYS A 750 22.05 -10.58 26.30
N HIS A 751 21.80 -11.84 25.91
CA HIS A 751 21.96 -12.98 26.81
C HIS A 751 23.45 -13.21 27.23
N ARG A 752 24.37 -13.07 26.28
CA ARG A 752 25.81 -13.11 26.56
C ARG A 752 26.21 -12.03 27.57
N ASP A 753 25.80 -10.77 27.29
CA ASP A 753 26.17 -9.62 28.13
C ASP A 753 25.56 -9.74 29.54
N TRP A 754 24.31 -10.23 29.64
CA TRP A 754 23.67 -10.55 30.91
C TRP A 754 24.41 -11.66 31.69
N LEU A 755 24.83 -12.74 30.98
CA LEU A 755 25.63 -13.81 31.58
C LEU A 755 27.02 -13.32 32.04
N GLU A 756 27.71 -12.51 31.22
CA GLU A 756 28.99 -11.90 31.61
C GLU A 756 28.84 -11.00 32.85
N GLN A 757 27.74 -10.21 32.93
CA GLN A 757 27.48 -9.38 34.09
C GLN A 757 27.12 -10.19 35.36
N LYS A 758 26.29 -11.23 35.21
CA LYS A 758 25.89 -12.12 36.31
C LYS A 758 27.03 -12.99 36.85
N TYR A 759 27.93 -13.46 35.97
CA TYR A 759 28.95 -14.44 36.31
C TYR A 759 30.37 -13.87 36.50
N ARG A 760 30.57 -12.56 36.39
CA ARG A 760 31.74 -11.88 36.92
C ARG A 760 31.91 -12.10 38.44
N GLN A 761 30.83 -12.54 39.11
CA GLN A 761 30.78 -12.81 40.56
C GLN A 761 30.95 -14.29 40.95
N GLU A 762 30.84 -15.26 40.03
CA GLU A 762 30.86 -16.71 40.35
C GLU A 762 31.80 -17.50 39.43
N GLY A 763 32.93 -17.81 39.83
CA GLY A 763 34.04 -18.73 39.47
C GLY A 763 33.99 -19.64 38.18
N GLU A 764 34.90 -20.61 38.12
CA GLU A 764 35.36 -21.34 36.92
C GLU A 764 34.35 -22.10 36.05
N GLN A 765 33.18 -22.47 36.54
CA GLN A 765 32.11 -23.11 35.70
C GLN A 765 31.52 -22.17 34.66
N SER A 766 31.52 -20.89 34.91
CA SER A 766 30.99 -19.85 34.05
C SER A 766 31.84 -19.66 32.79
N ARG A 767 33.15 -19.88 32.84
CA ARG A 767 34.01 -19.71 31.65
C ARG A 767 33.74 -20.75 30.57
N GLN A 768 33.39 -21.97 30.93
CA GLN A 768 33.02 -23.00 29.93
C GLN A 768 31.73 -22.67 29.19
N TRP A 769 30.73 -22.13 29.89
CA TRP A 769 29.48 -21.68 29.29
C TRP A 769 29.67 -20.45 28.40
N ILE A 770 30.47 -19.47 28.82
CA ILE A 770 30.82 -18.29 28.02
C ILE A 770 31.52 -18.72 26.72
N GLN A 771 32.45 -19.69 26.83
CA GLN A 771 33.17 -20.22 25.66
C GLN A 771 32.26 -20.99 24.69
N GLU A 772 31.25 -21.68 25.22
CA GLU A 772 30.24 -22.36 24.41
C GLU A 772 29.31 -21.38 23.70
N LEU A 773 28.87 -20.31 24.41
CA LEU A 773 28.10 -19.21 23.84
C LEU A 773 28.87 -18.41 22.79
N GLN A 774 30.17 -18.17 23.02
CA GLN A 774 31.05 -17.55 22.03
C GLN A 774 31.18 -18.42 20.77
N THR A 775 31.25 -19.74 20.94
CA THR A 775 31.28 -20.69 19.81
C THR A 775 29.97 -20.68 19.03
N GLN A 776 28.85 -20.57 19.71
CA GLN A 776 27.53 -20.46 19.09
C GLN A 776 27.33 -19.10 18.36
N LEU A 777 27.81 -18.03 18.98
CA LEU A 777 27.80 -16.69 18.36
C LEU A 777 28.65 -16.66 17.08
N GLU A 778 29.83 -17.30 17.13
CA GLU A 778 30.70 -17.40 15.95
C GLU A 778 30.08 -18.25 14.83
N ARG A 779 29.40 -19.34 15.17
CA ARG A 779 28.60 -20.10 14.18
C ARG A 779 27.47 -19.29 13.61
N SER A 780 26.81 -18.45 14.41
CA SER A 780 25.71 -17.57 13.93
C SER A 780 26.25 -16.47 13.04
N ARG A 781 27.42 -15.91 13.31
CA ARG A 781 28.10 -14.96 12.40
C ARG A 781 28.46 -15.62 11.08
N GLN A 782 29.01 -16.84 11.09
CA GLN A 782 29.29 -17.60 9.87
C GLN A 782 27.99 -17.88 9.07
N TRP A 783 26.87 -18.03 9.76
CA TRP A 783 25.57 -18.18 9.13
C TRP A 783 25.09 -16.85 8.49
N ILE A 784 25.30 -15.73 9.17
CA ILE A 784 25.03 -14.39 8.61
C ILE A 784 25.89 -14.17 7.36
N GLU A 785 27.20 -14.48 7.42
CA GLU A 785 28.09 -14.39 6.26
C GLU A 785 27.64 -15.30 5.10
N GLN A 786 27.10 -16.50 5.39
CA GLN A 786 26.53 -17.36 4.36
C GLN A 786 25.24 -16.81 3.77
N LEU A 787 24.38 -16.16 4.58
CA LEU A 787 23.18 -15.47 4.12
C LEU A 787 23.54 -14.24 3.30
N GLU A 788 24.55 -13.48 3.72
CA GLU A 788 25.08 -12.34 2.94
C GLU A 788 25.70 -12.79 1.61
N ALA A 789 26.45 -13.88 1.61
CA ALA A 789 26.97 -14.47 0.38
C ALA A 789 25.84 -14.94 -0.55
N SER A 790 24.77 -15.52 0.02
CA SER A 790 23.59 -15.92 -0.73
C SER A 790 22.85 -14.72 -1.30
N ARG A 791 22.64 -13.67 -0.49
CA ARG A 791 22.08 -12.40 -0.95
C ARG A 791 22.90 -11.81 -2.10
N ASN A 792 24.20 -11.73 -1.95
CA ASN A 792 25.10 -11.18 -2.97
C ASN A 792 25.12 -12.05 -4.25
N TRP A 793 24.98 -13.37 -4.11
CA TRP A 793 24.81 -14.27 -5.25
C TRP A 793 23.47 -14.01 -5.97
N PHE A 794 22.37 -13.86 -5.23
CA PHE A 794 21.07 -13.51 -5.81
C PHE A 794 21.08 -12.11 -6.45
N GLU A 795 21.75 -11.16 -5.81
CA GLU A 795 21.94 -9.82 -6.37
C GLU A 795 22.75 -9.85 -7.68
N SER A 796 23.77 -10.72 -7.73
CA SER A 796 24.50 -10.99 -9.00
C SER A 796 23.61 -11.67 -10.05
N GLN A 797 22.78 -12.64 -9.65
CA GLN A 797 21.80 -13.25 -10.54
C GLN A 797 20.77 -12.22 -11.01
N TYR A 798 20.28 -11.38 -10.11
CA TYR A 798 19.38 -10.28 -10.46
C TYR A 798 19.99 -9.32 -11.50
N GLN A 799 21.23 -8.92 -11.33
CA GLN A 799 21.92 -8.10 -12.34
C GLN A 799 22.03 -8.81 -13.68
N SER A 800 22.35 -10.11 -13.67
CA SER A 800 22.38 -10.93 -14.88
C SER A 800 20.99 -11.05 -15.54
N TRP A 801 19.93 -11.20 -14.74
CA TRP A 801 18.55 -11.20 -15.21
C TRP A 801 18.12 -9.85 -15.75
N LYS A 802 18.53 -8.77 -15.07
CA LYS A 802 18.30 -7.38 -15.51
C LYS A 802 18.95 -7.12 -16.88
N GLU A 803 20.17 -7.57 -17.07
CA GLU A 803 20.85 -7.49 -18.37
C GLU A 803 20.13 -8.32 -19.43
N THR A 804 19.65 -9.50 -19.05
CA THR A 804 18.86 -10.36 -19.93
C THR A 804 17.51 -9.74 -20.28
N ALA A 805 16.83 -9.15 -19.27
CA ALA A 805 15.57 -8.42 -19.47
C ALA A 805 15.77 -7.20 -20.37
N GLN A 806 16.89 -6.49 -20.20
CA GLN A 806 17.24 -5.34 -21.01
C GLN A 806 17.56 -5.75 -22.46
N GLN A 807 18.26 -6.86 -22.65
CA GLN A 807 18.49 -7.43 -23.99
C GLN A 807 17.17 -7.87 -24.65
N ARG A 808 16.26 -8.45 -23.88
CA ARG A 808 14.94 -8.83 -24.38
C ARG A 808 14.05 -7.62 -24.66
N GLN A 809 14.15 -6.57 -23.84
CA GLN A 809 13.48 -5.30 -24.13
C GLN A 809 13.94 -4.74 -25.47
N GLU A 810 15.25 -4.75 -25.74
CA GLU A 810 15.80 -4.35 -27.04
C GLU A 810 15.37 -5.28 -28.19
N GLU A 811 15.15 -6.57 -27.91
CA GLU A 811 14.59 -7.53 -28.87
C GLU A 811 13.11 -7.29 -29.13
N ILE A 812 12.35 -6.93 -28.08
CA ILE A 812 10.94 -6.54 -28.17
C ILE A 812 10.81 -5.24 -28.95
N GLU A 813 11.63 -4.24 -28.67
CA GLU A 813 11.64 -2.97 -29.41
C GLU A 813 12.00 -3.19 -30.90
N ARG A 814 13.00 -4.02 -31.18
CA ARG A 814 13.32 -4.44 -32.57
C ARG A 814 12.16 -5.19 -33.22
N SER A 815 11.49 -6.05 -32.48
CA SER A 815 10.32 -6.79 -32.93
C SER A 815 9.11 -5.89 -33.17
N GLN A 816 8.93 -4.87 -32.31
CA GLN A 816 7.88 -3.86 -32.47
C GLN A 816 8.17 -2.94 -33.69
N GLN A 817 9.41 -2.51 -33.85
CA GLN A 817 9.81 -1.78 -35.05
C GLN A 817 9.59 -2.60 -36.31
N TRP A 818 9.94 -3.88 -36.26
CA TRP A 818 9.71 -4.81 -37.35
C TRP A 818 8.22 -5.05 -37.63
N ASN A 819 7.43 -5.15 -36.59
CA ASN A 819 5.96 -5.25 -36.67
C ASN A 819 5.35 -3.97 -37.28
N GLN A 820 5.86 -2.82 -36.92
CA GLN A 820 5.45 -1.53 -37.45
C GLN A 820 5.86 -1.39 -38.94
N GLU A 821 7.01 -1.90 -39.28
CA GLU A 821 7.49 -1.94 -40.67
C GLU A 821 6.66 -2.93 -41.49
N LEU A 822 6.30 -4.07 -40.93
CA LEU A 822 5.39 -5.05 -41.53
C LEU A 822 3.96 -4.52 -41.69
N GLN A 823 3.45 -3.78 -40.70
CA GLN A 823 2.16 -3.11 -40.82
C GLN A 823 2.17 -2.04 -41.89
N THR A 824 3.26 -1.30 -42.03
CA THR A 824 3.42 -0.32 -43.08
C THR A 824 3.48 -0.99 -44.45
N GLN A 825 4.17 -2.13 -44.56
CA GLN A 825 4.22 -2.93 -45.80
C GLN A 825 2.85 -3.56 -46.10
N LEU A 826 2.12 -3.98 -45.04
CA LEU A 826 0.76 -4.50 -45.18
C LEU A 826 -0.20 -3.42 -45.70
N GLU A 827 -0.11 -2.22 -45.16
CA GLU A 827 -0.94 -1.08 -45.61
C GLU A 827 -0.58 -0.64 -47.03
N GLN A 828 0.70 -0.60 -47.35
CA GLN A 828 1.16 -0.39 -48.73
C GLN A 828 0.62 -1.47 -49.65
N SER A 829 0.64 -2.72 -49.23
CA SER A 829 0.09 -3.84 -50.00
C SER A 829 -1.41 -3.75 -50.17
N ARG A 830 -2.14 -3.30 -49.11
CA ARG A 830 -3.58 -3.01 -49.23
C ARG A 830 -3.88 -1.89 -50.21
N GLN A 831 -3.14 -0.78 -50.14
CA GLN A 831 -3.29 0.31 -51.11
C GLN A 831 -3.01 -0.14 -52.53
N TRP A 832 -2.02 -1.03 -52.73
CA TRP A 832 -1.75 -1.67 -54.03
C TRP A 832 -2.92 -2.55 -54.48
N VAL A 833 -3.50 -3.34 -53.57
CA VAL A 833 -4.68 -4.16 -53.87
C VAL A 833 -5.86 -3.27 -54.29
N GLU A 834 -6.12 -2.19 -53.52
CA GLU A 834 -7.19 -1.23 -53.86
C GLU A 834 -6.96 -0.56 -55.22
N GLN A 835 -5.69 -0.16 -55.50
CA GLN A 835 -5.33 0.39 -56.81
C GLN A 835 -5.52 -0.65 -57.96
N LEU A 836 -5.20 -1.90 -57.64
CA LEU A 836 -5.42 -3.01 -58.58
C LEU A 836 -6.93 -3.27 -58.81
N GLU A 837 -7.70 -3.26 -57.76
CA GLU A 837 -9.16 -3.40 -57.85
C GLU A 837 -9.82 -2.23 -58.58
N ALA A 838 -9.37 -1.01 -58.29
CA ALA A 838 -9.82 0.18 -59.03
C ALA A 838 -9.48 0.10 -60.49
N SER A 839 -8.26 -0.36 -60.81
CA SER A 839 -7.82 -0.58 -62.19
C SER A 839 -8.63 -1.70 -62.88
N ARG A 840 -8.87 -2.81 -62.16
CA ARG A 840 -9.74 -3.90 -62.66
C ARG A 840 -11.14 -3.38 -62.98
N ASN A 841 -11.72 -2.62 -62.03
CA ASN A 841 -13.06 -2.08 -62.20
C ASN A 841 -13.13 -1.05 -63.33
N TRP A 842 -12.07 -0.25 -63.54
CA TRP A 842 -11.95 0.64 -64.67
C TRP A 842 -11.87 -0.16 -65.97
N PHE A 843 -11.02 -1.24 -66.01
CA PHE A 843 -10.93 -2.10 -67.21
C PHE A 843 -12.25 -2.82 -67.49
N GLU A 844 -12.94 -3.28 -66.44
CA GLU A 844 -14.23 -3.94 -66.57
C GLU A 844 -15.31 -2.95 -67.07
N SER A 845 -15.28 -1.72 -66.59
CA SER A 845 -16.12 -0.64 -67.12
C SER A 845 -15.79 -0.33 -68.57
N GLN A 846 -14.51 -0.27 -68.97
CA GLN A 846 -14.10 -0.11 -70.36
C GLN A 846 -14.53 -1.30 -71.21
N TYR A 847 -14.39 -2.52 -70.67
CA TYR A 847 -14.85 -3.73 -71.36
C TYR A 847 -16.35 -3.71 -71.58
N GLN A 848 -17.17 -3.32 -70.62
CA GLN A 848 -18.62 -3.19 -70.77
C GLN A 848 -18.97 -2.06 -71.76
N ASN A 849 -18.25 -0.97 -71.73
CA ASN A 849 -18.41 0.12 -72.66
C ASN A 849 -18.03 -0.34 -74.09
N TRP A 850 -16.92 -1.04 -74.25
CA TRP A 850 -16.52 -1.64 -75.53
C TRP A 850 -17.51 -2.74 -76.01
N LYS A 851 -18.04 -3.52 -75.06
CA LYS A 851 -19.10 -4.51 -75.33
C LYS A 851 -20.38 -3.83 -75.81
N GLN A 852 -20.76 -2.73 -75.22
CA GLN A 852 -21.91 -1.92 -75.62
C GLN A 852 -21.69 -1.29 -77.03
N ILE A 853 -20.50 -0.73 -77.23
CA ILE A 853 -20.03 -0.26 -78.54
C ILE A 853 -19.99 -1.40 -79.56
N ALA A 854 -19.51 -2.55 -79.18
CA ALA A 854 -19.46 -3.71 -80.03
C ALA A 854 -20.85 -4.26 -80.44
N GLU A 855 -21.83 -4.17 -79.45
CA GLU A 855 -23.19 -4.54 -79.73
C GLU A 855 -23.90 -3.51 -80.59
N GLN A 856 -23.60 -2.23 -80.41
CA GLN A 856 -24.02 -1.14 -81.24
C GLN A 856 -23.39 -1.20 -82.62
N THR A 857 -22.10 -1.48 -82.68
CA THR A 857 -21.38 -1.65 -83.92
C THR A 857 -21.74 -2.99 -84.64
N ARG A 858 -22.28 -3.98 -83.95
CA ARG A 858 -22.78 -5.22 -84.53
C ARG A 858 -24.07 -4.99 -85.37
N GLN A 859 -24.84 -3.97 -84.96
CA GLN A 859 -25.94 -3.51 -85.79
C GLN A 859 -25.48 -2.67 -87.00
N GLU A 860 -24.28 -2.07 -86.93
CA GLU A 860 -23.60 -1.38 -88.03
C GLU A 860 -22.70 -2.31 -88.86
N LEU A 861 -22.32 -3.49 -88.28
CA LEU A 861 -21.34 -4.45 -88.81
C LEU A 861 -21.89 -5.48 -89.78
N GLU A 862 -23.15 -5.40 -90.18
CA GLU A 862 -23.54 -6.01 -91.47
C GLU A 862 -22.92 -5.26 -92.67
N GLN A 863 -22.16 -4.14 -92.39
CA GLN A 863 -21.49 -3.37 -93.45
C GLN A 863 -19.91 -3.30 -93.33
N ALA A 864 -19.28 -3.89 -92.34
CA ALA A 864 -17.84 -3.75 -92.21
C ALA A 864 -17.17 -5.04 -91.59
N ARG A 865 -16.80 -5.97 -92.40
CA ARG A 865 -16.06 -7.20 -92.07
C ARG A 865 -14.58 -7.00 -91.69
N ASP A 866 -14.05 -5.78 -91.85
CA ASP A 866 -12.62 -5.47 -91.60
C ASP A 866 -12.31 -5.04 -90.19
N TRP A 867 -13.35 -4.82 -89.32
CA TRP A 867 -13.11 -4.43 -87.90
C TRP A 867 -13.02 -5.61 -86.90
N SER A 868 -13.40 -6.85 -87.39
CA SER A 868 -13.38 -8.05 -86.53
C SER A 868 -12.02 -8.44 -86.04
N GLU A 869 -10.97 -8.26 -86.87
CA GLU A 869 -9.60 -8.63 -86.52
C GLU A 869 -8.92 -7.66 -85.47
N GLN A 870 -9.28 -6.36 -85.54
CA GLN A 870 -8.75 -5.38 -84.60
C GLN A 870 -9.38 -5.52 -83.20
N LEU A 871 -10.64 -5.95 -83.08
CA LEU A 871 -11.31 -6.22 -81.84
C LEU A 871 -10.78 -7.48 -81.12
N GLN A 872 -10.39 -8.48 -81.90
CA GLN A 872 -9.78 -9.70 -81.39
C GLN A 872 -8.41 -9.41 -80.79
N ALA A 873 -7.57 -8.63 -81.53
CA ALA A 873 -6.27 -8.21 -81.00
C ALA A 873 -6.36 -7.34 -79.73
N GLY A 874 -7.41 -6.48 -79.61
CA GLY A 874 -7.67 -5.66 -78.43
C GLY A 874 -8.07 -6.52 -77.21
N ARG A 875 -8.92 -7.51 -77.42
CA ARG A 875 -9.33 -8.45 -76.37
C ARG A 875 -8.14 -9.28 -75.84
N ASP A 876 -7.34 -9.80 -76.75
CA ASP A 876 -6.17 -10.63 -76.37
C ASP A 876 -5.11 -9.81 -75.67
N TRP A 877 -4.98 -8.49 -75.98
CA TRP A 877 -4.11 -7.58 -75.22
C TRP A 877 -4.67 -7.34 -73.84
N PHE A 878 -5.98 -7.12 -73.68
CA PHE A 878 -6.60 -6.92 -72.37
C PHE A 878 -6.56 -8.18 -71.47
N GLU A 879 -6.77 -9.35 -72.03
CA GLU A 879 -6.63 -10.61 -71.33
C GLU A 879 -5.16 -10.87 -70.94
N SER A 880 -4.17 -10.49 -71.74
CA SER A 880 -2.74 -10.57 -71.37
C SER A 880 -2.40 -9.60 -70.20
N GLN A 881 -2.91 -8.36 -70.19
CA GLN A 881 -2.72 -7.42 -69.15
C GLN A 881 -3.40 -7.90 -67.85
N LEU A 882 -4.62 -8.42 -67.92
CA LEU A 882 -5.31 -8.98 -66.75
C LEU A 882 -4.53 -10.16 -66.11
N HIS A 883 -3.90 -10.97 -66.96
CA HIS A 883 -3.09 -12.08 -66.50
C HIS A 883 -1.76 -11.64 -65.84
N GLU A 884 -1.13 -10.59 -66.33
CA GLU A 884 0.04 -9.97 -65.68
C GLU A 884 -0.36 -9.37 -64.29
N TRP A 885 -1.47 -8.71 -64.19
CA TRP A 885 -1.98 -8.16 -62.94
C TRP A 885 -2.36 -9.24 -61.92
N GLN A 886 -2.95 -10.35 -62.38
CA GLN A 886 -3.26 -11.50 -61.55
C GLN A 886 -1.99 -12.19 -61.01
N ASN A 887 -0.92 -12.24 -61.80
CA ASN A 887 0.34 -12.79 -61.38
C ASN A 887 1.08 -11.87 -60.38
N SER A 888 0.99 -10.56 -60.59
CA SER A 888 1.49 -9.58 -59.64
C SER A 888 0.74 -9.64 -58.26
N ALA A 889 -0.58 -9.78 -58.28
CA ALA A 889 -1.39 -9.97 -57.08
C ALA A 889 -1.03 -11.25 -56.31
N ARG A 890 -0.76 -12.38 -57.06
CA ARG A 890 -0.29 -13.65 -56.43
C ARG A 890 1.11 -13.52 -55.84
N TYR A 891 2.01 -12.78 -56.48
CA TYR A 891 3.33 -12.51 -55.95
C TYR A 891 3.28 -11.79 -54.61
N HIS A 892 2.48 -10.73 -54.52
CA HIS A 892 2.29 -9.96 -53.26
C HIS A 892 1.54 -10.76 -52.18
N GLN A 893 0.61 -11.64 -52.54
CA GLN A 893 -0.02 -12.57 -51.65
C GLN A 893 0.96 -13.60 -51.08
N GLY A 894 1.89 -14.09 -51.90
CA GLY A 894 2.97 -14.97 -51.45
C GLY A 894 3.96 -14.32 -50.50
N GLU A 895 4.25 -13.05 -50.68
CA GLU A 895 5.08 -12.26 -49.77
C GLU A 895 4.36 -12.04 -48.41
N LEU A 896 3.05 -11.82 -48.43
CA LEU A 896 2.20 -11.69 -47.25
C LEU A 896 2.17 -12.99 -46.42
N GLU A 897 2.09 -14.16 -47.09
CA GLU A 897 2.16 -15.46 -46.42
C GLU A 897 3.55 -15.77 -45.85
N LYS A 898 4.62 -15.35 -46.47
CA LYS A 898 6.00 -15.47 -45.91
C LYS A 898 6.16 -14.64 -44.65
N THR A 899 5.68 -13.43 -44.69
CA THR A 899 5.74 -12.49 -43.57
C THR A 899 4.93 -12.99 -42.36
N ARG A 900 3.79 -13.64 -42.63
CA ARG A 900 2.97 -14.28 -41.61
C ARG A 900 3.68 -15.49 -40.97
N ALA A 901 4.34 -16.29 -41.78
CA ALA A 901 5.11 -17.45 -41.31
C ALA A 901 6.32 -17.04 -40.44
N GLU A 902 6.95 -15.90 -40.77
CA GLU A 902 8.02 -15.36 -39.96
C GLU A 902 7.52 -14.82 -38.61
N LEU A 903 6.34 -14.21 -38.56
CA LEU A 903 5.70 -13.79 -37.32
C LEU A 903 5.40 -14.99 -36.40
N GLU A 904 4.86 -16.07 -36.97
CA GLU A 904 4.61 -17.32 -36.22
C GLU A 904 5.92 -17.95 -35.69
N ARG A 905 7.03 -17.78 -36.40
CA ARG A 905 8.34 -18.28 -36.00
C ARG A 905 8.92 -17.49 -34.79
N VAL A 906 8.71 -16.18 -34.78
CA VAL A 906 9.10 -15.30 -33.66
C VAL A 906 8.27 -15.64 -32.43
N GLN A 907 6.96 -15.89 -32.61
CA GLN A 907 6.08 -16.32 -31.52
C GLN A 907 6.48 -17.70 -30.95
N ALA A 908 6.93 -18.62 -31.78
CA ALA A 908 7.44 -19.92 -31.34
C ALA A 908 8.75 -19.82 -30.55
N MET A 909 9.62 -18.87 -30.91
CA MET A 909 10.85 -18.60 -30.15
C MET A 909 10.58 -18.02 -28.76
N ALA A 910 9.62 -17.13 -28.65
CA ALA A 910 9.17 -16.58 -27.36
C ALA A 910 8.63 -17.66 -26.40
N LYS A 911 7.95 -18.66 -26.97
CA LYS A 911 7.47 -19.81 -26.19
C LYS A 911 8.63 -20.70 -25.68
N THR A 912 9.66 -20.91 -26.47
CA THR A 912 10.82 -21.73 -26.06
C THR A 912 11.62 -21.12 -24.93
N GLU A 913 11.65 -19.78 -24.85
CA GLU A 913 12.33 -19.09 -23.77
C GLU A 913 11.50 -19.08 -22.48
N ARG A 914 10.17 -19.16 -22.59
CA ARG A 914 9.29 -19.39 -21.43
C ARG A 914 9.57 -20.75 -20.77
N ASP A 915 9.65 -21.81 -21.57
CA ASP A 915 9.95 -23.17 -21.10
C ASP A 915 11.34 -23.25 -20.42
N ARG A 916 12.26 -22.33 -20.78
CA ARG A 916 13.60 -22.24 -20.20
C ARG A 916 13.60 -21.51 -18.85
N ALA A 917 12.69 -20.55 -18.69
CA ALA A 917 12.44 -19.89 -17.40
C ALA A 917 11.88 -20.88 -16.37
N GLU A 918 10.93 -21.72 -16.77
CA GLU A 918 10.34 -22.78 -15.92
C GLU A 918 11.38 -23.82 -15.47
N GLN A 919 12.40 -24.13 -16.28
CA GLN A 919 13.51 -25.01 -15.87
C GLN A 919 14.42 -24.37 -14.80
N LEU A 920 14.58 -23.06 -14.84
CA LEU A 920 15.37 -22.34 -13.83
C LEU A 920 14.63 -22.24 -12.49
N GLU A 921 13.33 -22.14 -12.52
CA GLU A 921 12.47 -22.16 -11.33
C GLU A 921 12.51 -23.52 -10.62
N ALA A 922 12.53 -24.61 -11.39
CA ALA A 922 12.72 -25.96 -10.84
C ALA A 922 14.11 -26.13 -10.15
N ILE A 923 15.14 -25.45 -10.66
CA ILE A 923 16.46 -25.43 -10.06
C ILE A 923 16.46 -24.62 -8.75
N ILE A 924 15.75 -23.49 -8.71
CA ILE A 924 15.58 -22.66 -7.50
C ILE A 924 14.87 -23.47 -6.42
N THR A 925 13.78 -24.14 -6.76
CA THR A 925 13.00 -25.01 -5.85
C THR A 925 13.85 -26.18 -5.34
N ALA A 926 14.71 -26.76 -6.16
CA ALA A 926 15.64 -27.82 -5.73
C ALA A 926 16.75 -27.30 -4.79
N MET A 927 17.16 -26.04 -4.95
CA MET A 927 18.14 -25.39 -4.06
C MET A 927 17.56 -25.05 -2.70
N GLU A 928 16.30 -24.62 -2.65
CA GLU A 928 15.55 -24.38 -1.41
C GLU A 928 15.43 -25.67 -0.58
N SER A 929 15.24 -26.82 -1.23
CA SER A 929 15.02 -28.08 -0.54
C SER A 929 16.27 -28.73 0.05
N SER A 930 17.48 -28.43 -0.45
CA SER A 930 18.64 -29.31 -0.17
C SER A 930 19.58 -28.87 0.96
N LYS A 931 19.77 -27.59 1.21
CA LYS A 931 20.70 -27.09 2.24
C LYS A 931 20.09 -26.16 3.27
N PHE A 932 19.19 -25.32 2.87
CA PHE A 932 18.55 -24.36 3.76
C PHE A 932 17.64 -25.05 4.78
N TRP A 933 16.85 -26.04 4.35
CA TRP A 933 15.99 -26.83 5.24
C TRP A 933 16.78 -27.75 6.18
N GLN A 934 17.89 -28.30 5.75
CA GLN A 934 18.77 -29.06 6.67
C GLN A 934 19.38 -28.20 7.77
N ALA A 935 19.65 -26.96 7.40
CA ALA A 935 20.18 -25.99 8.34
C ALA A 935 19.09 -25.47 9.30
N ARG A 936 17.88 -25.25 8.83
CA ARG A 936 16.70 -24.93 9.68
C ARG A 936 16.43 -26.06 10.67
N SER A 937 16.48 -27.32 10.23
CA SER A 937 16.30 -28.48 11.12
C SER A 937 17.39 -28.61 12.17
N ALA A 938 18.65 -28.29 11.85
CA ALA A 938 19.75 -28.24 12.82
C ALA A 938 19.57 -27.11 13.85
N TRP A 939 19.03 -25.96 13.42
CA TRP A 939 18.67 -24.83 14.25
C TRP A 939 17.54 -25.15 15.24
N PHE A 940 16.47 -25.81 14.82
CA PHE A 940 15.40 -26.26 15.71
C PHE A 940 15.91 -27.22 16.80
N LYS A 941 16.79 -28.16 16.44
CA LYS A 941 17.44 -29.07 17.40
C LYS A 941 18.35 -28.34 18.39
N LEU A 942 18.91 -27.20 18.00
CA LEU A 942 19.74 -26.39 18.89
C LEU A 942 18.87 -25.61 19.89
N LYS A 943 17.78 -25.01 19.45
CA LYS A 943 16.80 -24.34 20.34
C LYS A 943 16.24 -25.29 21.40
N GLN A 944 15.84 -26.49 21.01
CA GLN A 944 15.40 -27.54 21.96
C GLN A 944 16.44 -27.92 23.01
N ARG A 945 17.75 -27.96 22.65
CA ARG A 945 18.82 -28.26 23.59
C ARG A 945 19.14 -27.13 24.56
N LEU A 946 18.78 -25.89 24.19
CA LEU A 946 19.02 -24.71 25.00
C LEU A 946 17.83 -24.32 25.89
N GLY A 947 16.72 -25.06 25.84
CA GLY A 947 15.52 -24.79 26.66
C GLY A 947 14.78 -23.51 26.26
N LEU A 948 15.00 -23.03 25.03
CA LEU A 948 14.28 -21.89 24.47
C LEU A 948 13.04 -22.41 23.72
N GLU A 949 11.89 -21.81 23.99
CA GLU A 949 10.65 -22.18 23.31
C GLU A 949 10.78 -22.01 21.80
N VAL A 950 10.20 -22.98 21.10
CA VAL A 950 10.26 -23.07 19.64
C VAL A 950 8.98 -22.44 19.09
N GLU A 951 9.07 -21.21 18.59
CA GLU A 951 8.10 -20.70 17.62
C GLU A 951 8.53 -21.09 16.21
N ASP A 952 7.58 -21.56 15.43
CA ASP A 952 7.78 -22.01 14.04
C ASP A 952 8.13 -20.90 13.05
#